data_a6bc6c1b31d517e0e406ee3138b0858d
#
_entry.id   a6bc6c1b31d517e0e406ee3138b0858d
#
_cell.length_a   1.000
_cell.length_b   1.000
_cell.length_c   1.000
_cell.angle_alpha   90.00
_cell.angle_beta   90.00
_cell.angle_gamma   90.00
#
_symmetry.space_group_name_H-M   'P 1'
#
loop_
_entity.id
_entity.type
_entity.pdbx_description
1 polymer ?
#
loop_
_entity_poly.entity_id
_entity_poly.type
_entity_poly.pdbx_seq_one_letter_code
_entity_poly.pdbx_strand_id
1 'polypeptide(L)'
;MRIARTRSRDLFGILLITSGAITLLGLASLTSGGLLDLWIGLLESWLGWGAVVIPLTTLAAGIMVMDGRKREFRWSRVLALELVLFAALGLLSGLLANGLPQAEIGEGGGIVGWSIARAFGSLFGKLGRLPVLFMLAATGVYWVLRRRAQEIVQAESLKEPANERPPDLPQQYRKRFKIEDPSPTPDLRPRSRHPDLPPMEILEKGETRRVTAREINRSAGIIEKTLNEFRLPAKVVDYRAGPSVTQFAVEPGYIEHTSPGGSVSRNKVRVSQIQALANDLALALSASAIRIEAPVPGKAYVGIEVPNQEAAVVAIRPILESANFHNERSRLAIALGRDVAGEPVVADLASMPHLLIAGTTGSGKSVCITSIAMSLAMNNSPDELQFIMIDPKRVELLRFNGLPHLMGKVEADLARIPGVLRWCTEEMDRRFRLLEHESAKDLTAYNRKVARRKKPSTLPRLVVMIDELSDLMMLAPDQTEGALVRLAQMGRATGIHLVVATQRPSTDVVTGLIKANFPARIAFAVASAVDSRVILDGSGAESLLGRGDMLYLAPDAGGPVRLQGAYTSDKELEKLIRTWRQKDLGPGTVSPWEDYLVRQEAMSEQDADLDAAIELVRQTGKASASLLQRKLRVGYPRAARLMDELEELGIVGRAQGGGRAREVLISDSDG
;
A
#
# COMPACT_ATOMS: atom_id res chain seq x y z
N MET A 1 -22.49 5.94 -24.49
CA MET A 1 -22.24 4.75 -23.66
C MET A 1 -22.78 4.83 -22.22
N ARG A 2 -22.81 5.98 -21.51
CA ARG A 2 -23.39 6.12 -20.15
C ARG A 2 -24.91 5.91 -20.10
N ILE A 3 -25.68 6.37 -21.08
CA ILE A 3 -27.16 6.26 -21.13
C ILE A 3 -27.64 4.79 -21.31
N ALA A 4 -26.88 3.97 -22.04
CA ALA A 4 -27.20 2.55 -22.21
C ALA A 4 -26.97 1.72 -20.92
N ARG A 5 -25.95 2.08 -20.11
CA ARG A 5 -25.62 1.41 -18.85
C ARG A 5 -26.60 1.73 -17.69
N THR A 6 -27.18 2.92 -17.67
CA THR A 6 -28.25 3.26 -16.72
C THR A 6 -29.54 2.53 -17.04
N ARG A 7 -29.97 2.46 -18.31
CA ARG A 7 -31.18 1.73 -18.73
C ARG A 7 -31.13 0.22 -18.40
N SER A 8 -30.00 -0.45 -18.64
CA SER A 8 -29.87 -1.89 -18.33
C SER A 8 -29.92 -2.17 -16.83
N ARG A 9 -29.36 -1.28 -16.00
CA ARG A 9 -29.41 -1.39 -14.52
C ARG A 9 -30.80 -1.19 -13.98
N ASP A 10 -31.53 -0.19 -14.48
CA ASP A 10 -32.90 0.10 -14.05
C ASP A 10 -33.85 -1.03 -14.47
N LEU A 11 -33.69 -1.59 -15.68
CA LEU A 11 -34.41 -2.79 -16.14
C LEU A 11 -34.14 -4.00 -15.23
N PHE A 12 -32.89 -4.24 -14.85
CA PHE A 12 -32.53 -5.33 -13.95
C PHE A 12 -33.11 -5.13 -12.54
N GLY A 13 -33.11 -3.90 -12.02
CA GLY A 13 -33.74 -3.55 -10.74
C GLY A 13 -35.27 -3.78 -10.76
N ILE A 14 -35.96 -3.37 -11.83
CA ILE A 14 -37.37 -3.61 -12.02
C ILE A 14 -37.68 -5.11 -12.08
N LEU A 15 -36.87 -5.89 -12.79
CA LEU A 15 -37.02 -7.34 -12.89
C LEU A 15 -36.90 -8.03 -11.52
N LEU A 16 -35.97 -7.60 -10.68
CA LEU A 16 -35.82 -8.12 -9.31
C LEU A 16 -37.03 -7.74 -8.44
N ILE A 17 -37.52 -6.50 -8.52
CA ILE A 17 -38.68 -6.02 -7.76
C ILE A 17 -39.94 -6.81 -8.17
N THR A 18 -40.16 -6.98 -9.47
CA THR A 18 -41.34 -7.71 -9.97
C THR A 18 -41.29 -9.20 -9.60
N SER A 19 -40.11 -9.84 -9.73
CA SER A 19 -39.90 -11.23 -9.33
C SER A 19 -40.16 -11.43 -7.82
N GLY A 20 -39.60 -10.56 -6.97
CA GLY A 20 -39.81 -10.61 -5.52
C GLY A 20 -41.27 -10.38 -5.14
N ALA A 21 -41.96 -9.42 -5.78
CA ALA A 21 -43.37 -9.14 -5.54
C ALA A 21 -44.29 -10.31 -5.94
N ILE A 22 -44.06 -10.92 -7.11
CA ILE A 22 -44.82 -12.09 -7.58
C ILE A 22 -44.61 -13.28 -6.66
N THR A 23 -43.36 -13.54 -6.22
CA THR A 23 -43.07 -14.64 -5.27
C THR A 23 -43.76 -14.37 -3.91
N LEU A 24 -43.80 -13.14 -3.43
CA LEU A 24 -44.47 -12.77 -2.18
C LEU A 24 -46.00 -12.97 -2.26
N LEU A 25 -46.60 -12.53 -3.37
CA LEU A 25 -48.01 -12.72 -3.62
C LEU A 25 -48.39 -14.20 -3.75
N GLY A 26 -47.50 -15.00 -4.34
CA GLY A 26 -47.69 -16.44 -4.43
C GLY A 26 -47.64 -17.14 -3.05
N LEU A 27 -46.61 -16.80 -2.22
CA LEU A 27 -46.54 -17.30 -0.83
C LEU A 27 -47.76 -16.89 0.02
N ALA A 28 -48.38 -15.74 -0.27
CA ALA A 28 -49.61 -15.31 0.37
C ALA A 28 -50.86 -15.95 -0.23
N SER A 29 -50.74 -16.89 -1.18
CA SER A 29 -51.82 -17.55 -1.91
C SER A 29 -52.77 -16.59 -2.66
N LEU A 30 -52.29 -15.37 -2.99
CA LEU A 30 -53.05 -14.34 -3.71
C LEU A 30 -52.93 -14.48 -5.24
N THR A 31 -51.99 -15.26 -5.71
CA THR A 31 -51.78 -15.59 -7.14
C THR A 31 -51.26 -17.00 -7.28
N SER A 32 -51.59 -17.69 -8.37
CA SER A 32 -51.20 -19.06 -8.66
C SER A 32 -50.82 -19.20 -10.14
N GLY A 33 -49.95 -20.17 -10.42
CA GLY A 33 -49.49 -20.50 -11.78
C GLY A 33 -48.46 -21.62 -11.77
N GLY A 34 -48.50 -22.53 -12.72
CA GLY A 34 -47.76 -23.79 -12.66
C GLY A 34 -46.24 -23.66 -12.35
N LEU A 35 -45.57 -22.65 -12.91
CA LEU A 35 -44.17 -22.37 -12.57
C LEU A 35 -44.00 -21.70 -11.21
N LEU A 36 -44.94 -20.86 -10.83
CA LEU A 36 -44.90 -20.16 -9.55
C LEU A 36 -45.19 -21.13 -8.40
N ASP A 37 -46.17 -22.01 -8.53
CA ASP A 37 -46.53 -22.99 -7.53
C ASP A 37 -45.38 -24.00 -7.31
N LEU A 38 -44.70 -24.40 -8.38
CA LEU A 38 -43.50 -25.25 -8.28
C LEU A 38 -42.37 -24.54 -7.55
N TRP A 39 -42.16 -23.23 -7.84
CA TRP A 39 -41.12 -22.42 -7.18
C TRP A 39 -41.44 -22.22 -5.68
N ILE A 40 -42.69 -21.92 -5.36
CA ILE A 40 -43.15 -21.75 -3.97
C ILE A 40 -43.05 -23.07 -3.20
N GLY A 41 -43.51 -24.19 -3.76
CA GLY A 41 -43.36 -25.50 -3.14
C GLY A 41 -41.91 -25.88 -2.84
N LEU A 42 -41.00 -25.49 -3.73
CA LEU A 42 -39.57 -25.68 -3.51
C LEU A 42 -39.04 -24.80 -2.38
N LEU A 43 -39.42 -23.53 -2.31
CA LEU A 43 -39.03 -22.62 -1.24
C LEU A 43 -39.56 -23.05 0.13
N GLU A 44 -40.85 -23.45 0.20
CA GLU A 44 -41.49 -23.91 1.43
C GLU A 44 -40.89 -25.22 1.93
N SER A 45 -40.63 -26.21 1.05
CA SER A 45 -40.00 -27.46 1.47
C SER A 45 -38.58 -27.25 1.99
N TRP A 46 -37.79 -26.36 1.39
CA TRP A 46 -36.41 -26.15 1.81
C TRP A 46 -36.26 -25.22 3.01
N LEU A 47 -37.02 -24.13 3.07
CA LEU A 47 -36.85 -23.07 4.07
C LEU A 47 -38.02 -22.95 5.04
N GLY A 48 -39.13 -23.64 4.78
CA GLY A 48 -40.32 -23.58 5.60
C GLY A 48 -40.84 -22.14 5.75
N TRP A 49 -41.10 -21.73 6.98
CA TRP A 49 -41.55 -20.35 7.30
C TRP A 49 -40.51 -19.27 6.93
N GLY A 50 -39.25 -19.67 6.74
CA GLY A 50 -38.19 -18.77 6.24
C GLY A 50 -38.27 -18.46 4.74
N ALA A 51 -39.16 -19.10 3.98
CA ALA A 51 -39.36 -18.87 2.55
C ALA A 51 -39.66 -17.39 2.22
N VAL A 52 -40.33 -16.67 3.15
CA VAL A 52 -40.64 -15.23 3.01
C VAL A 52 -39.41 -14.33 2.93
N VAL A 53 -38.25 -14.78 3.44
CA VAL A 53 -37.01 -13.98 3.43
C VAL A 53 -36.49 -13.78 2.01
N ILE A 54 -36.64 -14.78 1.12
CA ILE A 54 -36.14 -14.72 -0.26
C ILE A 54 -36.80 -13.58 -1.07
N PRO A 55 -38.13 -13.48 -1.18
CA PRO A 55 -38.73 -12.37 -1.92
C PRO A 55 -38.48 -11.00 -1.28
N LEU A 56 -38.41 -10.90 0.05
CA LEU A 56 -38.09 -9.64 0.73
C LEU A 56 -36.64 -9.18 0.42
N THR A 57 -35.68 -10.10 0.42
CA THR A 57 -34.30 -9.77 0.06
C THR A 57 -34.16 -9.42 -1.43
N THR A 58 -34.91 -10.10 -2.30
CA THR A 58 -34.95 -9.81 -3.73
C THR A 58 -35.54 -8.44 -4.03
N LEU A 59 -36.61 -8.05 -3.35
CA LEU A 59 -37.23 -6.71 -3.40
C LEU A 59 -36.21 -5.64 -2.93
N ALA A 60 -35.60 -5.86 -1.78
CA ALA A 60 -34.60 -4.94 -1.24
C ALA A 60 -33.39 -4.78 -2.18
N ALA A 61 -32.90 -5.87 -2.78
CA ALA A 61 -31.83 -5.85 -3.77
C ALA A 61 -32.23 -5.06 -5.02
N GLY A 62 -33.46 -5.24 -5.53
CA GLY A 62 -33.96 -4.50 -6.67
C GLY A 62 -34.01 -2.98 -6.41
N ILE A 63 -34.52 -2.57 -5.24
CA ILE A 63 -34.55 -1.16 -4.82
C ILE A 63 -33.10 -0.61 -4.70
N MET A 64 -32.16 -1.37 -4.12
CA MET A 64 -30.76 -0.96 -4.00
C MET A 64 -30.07 -0.79 -5.37
N VAL A 65 -30.38 -1.65 -6.34
CA VAL A 65 -29.86 -1.56 -7.70
C VAL A 65 -30.35 -0.29 -8.39
N MET A 66 -31.60 0.13 -8.15
CA MET A 66 -32.17 1.35 -8.73
C MET A 66 -31.68 2.64 -8.05
N ASP A 67 -31.45 2.63 -6.74
CA ASP A 67 -31.03 3.84 -5.97
C ASP A 67 -29.66 4.40 -6.39
N GLY A 68 -28.86 3.63 -7.12
CA GLY A 68 -27.63 4.12 -7.77
C GLY A 68 -26.55 4.67 -6.86
N ARG A 69 -26.78 4.78 -5.55
CA ARG A 69 -25.78 5.16 -4.57
C ARG A 69 -24.80 4.02 -4.41
N LYS A 70 -23.50 4.29 -4.60
CA LYS A 70 -22.40 3.35 -4.30
C LYS A 70 -22.38 3.07 -2.80
N ARG A 71 -23.28 2.23 -2.30
CA ARG A 71 -23.13 1.64 -0.97
C ARG A 71 -22.09 0.53 -1.10
N GLU A 72 -20.98 0.67 -0.40
CA GLU A 72 -19.99 -0.40 -0.29
C GLU A 72 -20.67 -1.68 0.20
N PHE A 73 -20.61 -2.72 -0.62
CA PHE A 73 -21.14 -4.04 -0.27
C PHE A 73 -20.27 -4.64 0.82
N ARG A 74 -20.78 -4.69 2.06
CA ARG A 74 -20.01 -5.18 3.22
C ARG A 74 -20.36 -6.62 3.51
N TRP A 75 -19.53 -7.54 3.07
CA TRP A 75 -19.65 -8.98 3.29
C TRP A 75 -19.97 -9.35 4.76
N SER A 76 -19.42 -8.61 5.72
CA SER A 76 -19.66 -8.85 7.14
C SER A 76 -21.11 -8.68 7.61
N ARG A 77 -21.94 -7.88 6.91
CA ARG A 77 -23.38 -7.76 7.19
C ARG A 77 -24.14 -8.95 6.64
N VAL A 78 -23.76 -9.40 5.45
CA VAL A 78 -24.37 -10.56 4.82
C VAL A 78 -24.15 -11.79 5.68
N LEU A 79 -22.90 -12.03 6.11
CA LEU A 79 -22.56 -13.14 7.00
C LEU A 79 -23.31 -13.09 8.34
N ALA A 80 -23.48 -11.91 8.94
CA ALA A 80 -24.23 -11.79 10.19
C ALA A 80 -25.73 -12.08 10.00
N LEU A 81 -26.33 -11.61 8.90
CA LEU A 81 -27.73 -11.89 8.56
C LEU A 81 -27.96 -13.35 8.21
N GLU A 82 -27.03 -13.98 7.48
CA GLU A 82 -27.05 -15.42 7.20
C GLU A 82 -26.98 -16.24 8.48
N LEU A 83 -26.08 -15.87 9.41
CA LEU A 83 -25.99 -16.54 10.71
C LEU A 83 -27.30 -16.47 11.49
N VAL A 84 -27.95 -15.31 11.53
CA VAL A 84 -29.27 -15.13 12.17
C VAL A 84 -30.32 -15.98 11.47
N LEU A 85 -30.36 -15.97 10.14
CA LEU A 85 -31.33 -16.73 9.35
C LEU A 85 -31.19 -18.23 9.61
N PHE A 86 -29.99 -18.79 9.46
CA PHE A 86 -29.76 -20.23 9.66
C PHE A 86 -30.01 -20.67 11.10
N ALA A 87 -29.62 -19.86 12.09
CA ALA A 87 -29.92 -20.16 13.48
C ALA A 87 -31.44 -20.10 13.76
N ALA A 88 -32.16 -19.15 13.19
CA ALA A 88 -33.63 -19.06 13.32
C ALA A 88 -34.35 -20.26 12.66
N LEU A 89 -33.94 -20.68 11.45
CA LEU A 89 -34.48 -21.86 10.78
C LEU A 89 -34.24 -23.12 11.62
N GLY A 90 -33.03 -23.27 12.20
CA GLY A 90 -32.72 -24.37 13.12
C GLY A 90 -33.58 -24.36 14.39
N LEU A 91 -33.83 -23.18 14.99
CA LEU A 91 -34.70 -23.03 16.15
C LEU A 91 -36.16 -23.37 15.83
N LEU A 92 -36.69 -22.85 14.71
CA LEU A 92 -38.04 -23.12 14.27
C LEU A 92 -38.28 -24.61 14.03
N SER A 93 -37.37 -25.28 13.33
CA SER A 93 -37.44 -26.74 13.13
C SER A 93 -37.24 -27.51 14.42
N GLY A 94 -36.37 -27.02 15.32
CA GLY A 94 -36.16 -27.65 16.62
C GLY A 94 -37.37 -27.60 17.55
N LEU A 95 -38.26 -26.61 17.40
CA LEU A 95 -39.48 -26.40 18.17
C LEU A 95 -40.69 -27.01 17.52
N LEU A 96 -40.85 -26.93 16.21
CA LEU A 96 -42.11 -27.22 15.50
C LEU A 96 -42.07 -28.52 14.70
N ALA A 97 -40.91 -28.92 14.13
CA ALA A 97 -40.82 -30.11 13.29
C ALA A 97 -40.33 -31.33 14.09
N ASN A 98 -41.20 -32.34 14.23
CA ASN A 98 -40.85 -33.59 14.95
C ASN A 98 -40.16 -34.66 14.07
N GLY A 99 -39.90 -34.37 12.78
CA GLY A 99 -39.23 -35.30 11.87
C GLY A 99 -39.02 -34.76 10.46
N LEU A 100 -38.28 -35.51 9.63
CA LEU A 100 -38.04 -35.19 8.23
C LEU A 100 -39.30 -35.05 7.39
N PRO A 101 -40.33 -35.93 7.52
CA PRO A 101 -41.56 -35.77 6.73
C PRO A 101 -42.30 -34.45 6.96
N GLN A 102 -42.31 -33.90 8.18
CA GLN A 102 -42.90 -32.60 8.51
C GLN A 102 -42.08 -31.45 7.96
N ALA A 103 -40.72 -31.58 7.96
CA ALA A 103 -39.84 -30.57 7.36
C ALA A 103 -39.99 -30.52 5.82
N GLU A 104 -40.24 -31.66 5.15
CA GLU A 104 -40.49 -31.72 3.70
C GLU A 104 -41.82 -31.05 3.28
N ILE A 105 -42.81 -30.98 4.15
CA ILE A 105 -44.09 -30.28 3.93
C ILE A 105 -43.94 -28.76 4.22
N GLY A 106 -42.74 -28.31 4.66
CA GLY A 106 -42.47 -26.89 4.93
C GLY A 106 -42.76 -26.45 6.37
N GLU A 107 -43.04 -27.37 7.31
CA GLU A 107 -43.21 -27.00 8.72
C GLU A 107 -41.89 -26.52 9.37
N GLY A 108 -41.97 -25.49 10.18
CA GLY A 108 -40.84 -24.92 10.88
C GLY A 108 -39.84 -24.23 9.93
N GLY A 109 -38.58 -24.64 9.94
CA GLY A 109 -37.52 -24.12 9.09
C GLY A 109 -37.24 -24.95 7.83
N GLY A 110 -38.15 -25.83 7.43
CA GLY A 110 -37.99 -26.73 6.30
C GLY A 110 -36.85 -27.75 6.46
N ILE A 111 -36.42 -28.34 5.35
CA ILE A 111 -35.31 -29.34 5.31
C ILE A 111 -34.01 -28.73 5.84
N VAL A 112 -33.72 -27.46 5.51
CA VAL A 112 -32.49 -26.77 5.96
C VAL A 112 -32.49 -26.60 7.47
N GLY A 113 -33.57 -26.06 8.04
CA GLY A 113 -33.72 -25.88 9.50
C GLY A 113 -33.68 -27.21 10.26
N TRP A 114 -34.32 -28.25 9.73
CA TRP A 114 -34.27 -29.60 10.31
C TRP A 114 -32.86 -30.18 10.30
N SER A 115 -32.11 -30.03 9.21
CA SER A 115 -30.73 -30.50 9.09
C SER A 115 -29.82 -29.81 10.12
N ILE A 116 -29.98 -28.48 10.29
CA ILE A 116 -29.26 -27.71 11.31
C ILE A 116 -29.63 -28.18 12.72
N ALA A 117 -30.93 -28.27 13.02
CA ALA A 117 -31.38 -28.73 14.33
C ALA A 117 -30.92 -30.16 14.66
N ARG A 118 -30.83 -31.04 13.67
CA ARG A 118 -30.31 -32.41 13.81
C ARG A 118 -28.79 -32.41 14.04
N ALA A 119 -28.04 -31.63 13.29
CA ALA A 119 -26.59 -31.51 13.45
C ALA A 119 -26.22 -30.99 14.85
N PHE A 120 -26.87 -29.91 15.29
CA PHE A 120 -26.67 -29.39 16.65
C PHE A 120 -27.22 -30.32 17.74
N GLY A 121 -28.28 -31.06 17.45
CA GLY A 121 -28.80 -32.08 18.34
C GLY A 121 -27.88 -33.30 18.53
N SER A 122 -27.10 -33.66 17.52
CA SER A 122 -26.08 -34.72 17.62
C SER A 122 -24.86 -34.28 18.44
N LEU A 123 -24.52 -32.99 18.38
CA LEU A 123 -23.35 -32.41 19.09
C LEU A 123 -23.66 -32.05 20.56
N PHE A 124 -24.83 -31.47 20.81
CA PHE A 124 -25.19 -30.88 22.13
C PHE A 124 -26.38 -31.56 22.80
N GLY A 125 -26.89 -32.62 22.22
CA GLY A 125 -28.10 -33.31 22.68
C GLY A 125 -29.39 -32.56 22.40
N LYS A 126 -30.54 -33.25 22.59
CA LYS A 126 -31.89 -32.67 22.29
C LYS A 126 -32.22 -31.41 23.09
N LEU A 127 -31.78 -31.32 24.35
CA LEU A 127 -32.00 -30.14 25.22
C LEU A 127 -30.98 -29.04 24.99
N GLY A 128 -29.70 -29.38 24.67
CA GLY A 128 -28.62 -28.40 24.48
C GLY A 128 -28.68 -27.66 23.15
N ARG A 129 -29.32 -28.19 22.11
CA ARG A 129 -29.39 -27.57 20.78
C ARG A 129 -30.10 -26.20 20.77
N LEU A 130 -31.20 -26.05 21.53
CA LEU A 130 -32.00 -24.83 21.54
C LEU A 130 -31.24 -23.61 22.12
N PRO A 131 -30.63 -23.70 23.33
CA PRO A 131 -29.84 -22.59 23.85
C PRO A 131 -28.63 -22.23 22.98
N VAL A 132 -27.97 -23.20 22.34
CA VAL A 132 -26.83 -22.93 21.45
C VAL A 132 -27.28 -22.18 20.19
N LEU A 133 -28.35 -22.63 19.53
CA LEU A 133 -28.90 -21.93 18.35
C LEU A 133 -29.44 -20.55 18.71
N PHE A 134 -30.06 -20.40 19.89
CA PHE A 134 -30.51 -19.08 20.39
C PHE A 134 -29.32 -18.14 20.62
N MET A 135 -28.23 -18.65 21.21
CA MET A 135 -27.01 -17.87 21.44
C MET A 135 -26.36 -17.43 20.12
N LEU A 136 -26.35 -18.29 19.11
CA LEU A 136 -25.86 -17.93 17.76
C LEU A 136 -26.73 -16.85 17.11
N ALA A 137 -28.06 -16.97 17.20
CA ALA A 137 -28.96 -15.95 16.68
C ALA A 137 -28.76 -14.61 17.43
N ALA A 138 -28.69 -14.65 18.77
CA ALA A 138 -28.46 -13.46 19.59
C ALA A 138 -27.11 -12.79 19.27
N THR A 139 -26.05 -13.57 19.05
CA THR A 139 -24.73 -13.07 18.65
C THR A 139 -24.80 -12.36 17.30
N GLY A 140 -25.48 -12.96 16.33
CA GLY A 140 -25.67 -12.33 15.02
C GLY A 140 -26.44 -11.02 15.09
N VAL A 141 -27.55 -11.00 15.84
CA VAL A 141 -28.35 -9.78 16.10
C VAL A 141 -27.52 -8.71 16.82
N TYR A 142 -26.80 -9.09 17.88
CA TYR A 142 -25.92 -8.18 18.61
C TYR A 142 -24.87 -7.55 17.68
N TRP A 143 -24.28 -8.35 16.78
CA TRP A 143 -23.27 -7.87 15.83
C TRP A 143 -23.85 -6.88 14.82
N VAL A 144 -25.06 -7.13 14.33
CA VAL A 144 -25.79 -6.21 13.45
C VAL A 144 -26.15 -4.90 14.19
N LEU A 145 -26.68 -5.00 15.42
CA LEU A 145 -27.10 -3.84 16.22
C LEU A 145 -25.91 -2.99 16.70
N ARG A 146 -24.85 -3.62 17.20
CA ARG A 146 -23.65 -2.92 17.67
C ARG A 146 -23.00 -2.10 16.56
N ARG A 147 -22.93 -2.64 15.35
CA ARG A 147 -22.40 -1.91 14.20
C ARG A 147 -23.35 -0.82 13.70
N ARG A 148 -24.66 -1.02 13.81
CA ARG A 148 -25.64 0.03 13.50
C ARG A 148 -25.53 1.19 14.50
N ALA A 149 -25.32 0.91 15.77
CA ALA A 149 -25.04 1.92 16.77
C ALA A 149 -23.74 2.69 16.49
N GLN A 150 -22.66 1.99 16.09
CA GLN A 150 -21.41 2.65 15.69
C GLN A 150 -21.57 3.51 14.42
N GLU A 151 -22.38 3.09 13.46
CA GLU A 151 -22.70 3.89 12.25
C GLU A 151 -23.60 5.09 12.55
N ILE A 152 -24.55 4.95 13.47
CA ILE A 152 -25.38 6.07 13.94
C ILE A 152 -24.51 7.09 14.69
N VAL A 153 -23.63 6.64 15.58
CA VAL A 153 -22.67 7.51 16.29
C VAL A 153 -21.69 8.16 15.28
N GLN A 154 -21.24 7.44 14.26
CA GLN A 154 -20.41 7.99 13.19
C GLN A 154 -21.18 8.91 12.24
N ALA A 155 -22.45 8.61 11.96
CA ALA A 155 -23.34 9.46 11.15
C ALA A 155 -23.84 10.69 11.94
N GLU A 156 -24.00 10.60 13.24
CA GLU A 156 -24.24 11.75 14.12
C GLU A 156 -23.00 12.62 14.28
N SER A 157 -21.78 12.03 14.29
CA SER A 157 -20.54 12.81 14.25
C SER A 157 -20.27 13.44 12.88
N LEU A 158 -20.94 12.98 11.81
CA LEU A 158 -20.88 13.53 10.45
C LEU A 158 -22.07 14.44 10.09
N LYS A 159 -23.12 14.47 10.92
CA LYS A 159 -24.09 15.56 10.86
C LYS A 159 -23.43 16.74 11.56
N GLU A 160 -23.09 17.77 10.79
CA GLU A 160 -22.83 19.08 11.36
C GLU A 160 -23.90 19.35 12.43
N PRO A 161 -23.51 19.70 13.66
CA PRO A 161 -24.49 20.17 14.63
C PRO A 161 -25.14 21.38 14.01
N ALA A 162 -26.43 21.26 13.70
CA ALA A 162 -27.21 22.35 13.19
C ALA A 162 -27.09 23.49 14.21
N ASN A 163 -26.32 24.51 13.82
CA ASN A 163 -26.40 25.87 14.36
C ASN A 163 -26.21 26.06 15.87
N GLU A 164 -25.38 25.25 16.56
CA GLU A 164 -24.73 25.77 17.75
C GLU A 164 -23.63 26.75 17.28
N ARG A 165 -23.89 28.03 17.46
CA ARG A 165 -22.84 29.05 17.31
C ARG A 165 -21.68 28.59 18.20
N PRO A 166 -20.48 28.30 17.63
CA PRO A 166 -19.35 27.88 18.44
C PRO A 166 -19.13 28.91 19.55
N PRO A 167 -18.78 28.48 20.78
CA PRO A 167 -18.63 29.36 21.90
C PRO A 167 -17.80 30.55 21.49
N ASP A 168 -18.33 31.77 21.70
CA ASP A 168 -17.74 33.00 21.22
C ASP A 168 -16.40 33.19 21.97
N LEU A 169 -15.30 33.16 21.25
CA LEU A 169 -13.97 33.35 21.83
C LEU A 169 -13.92 34.73 22.54
N PRO A 170 -13.45 34.78 23.82
CA PRO A 170 -13.25 36.07 24.51
C PRO A 170 -12.46 37.05 23.64
N GLN A 171 -12.78 38.34 23.69
CA GLN A 171 -12.20 39.35 22.81
C GLN A 171 -10.67 39.36 22.80
N GLN A 172 -10.02 39.04 23.92
CA GLN A 172 -8.57 38.94 24.05
C GLN A 172 -7.91 37.85 23.21
N TYR A 173 -8.66 36.79 22.80
CA TYR A 173 -8.16 35.70 21.95
C TYR A 173 -8.65 35.81 20.50
N ARG A 174 -9.38 36.87 20.13
CA ARG A 174 -9.81 37.09 18.74
C ARG A 174 -8.64 37.58 17.89
N LYS A 175 -8.14 36.68 17.01
CA LYS A 175 -7.08 37.01 16.06
C LYS A 175 -7.65 37.63 14.78
N ARG A 176 -6.82 38.40 14.07
CA ARG A 176 -7.16 39.04 12.80
C ARG A 176 -6.02 38.87 11.77
N PHE A 177 -5.56 37.65 11.59
CA PHE A 177 -4.66 37.37 10.49
C PHE A 177 -5.38 37.62 9.17
N LYS A 178 -4.72 38.33 8.26
CA LYS A 178 -5.18 38.49 6.88
C LYS A 178 -4.54 37.38 6.07
N ILE A 179 -5.30 36.75 5.17
CA ILE A 179 -4.72 35.87 4.18
C ILE A 179 -4.05 36.79 3.15
N GLU A 180 -2.74 36.75 3.10
CA GLU A 180 -2.01 37.31 1.98
C GLU A 180 -2.21 36.34 0.81
N ASP A 181 -2.75 36.88 -0.30
CA ASP A 181 -2.72 36.11 -1.54
C ASP A 181 -1.24 35.79 -1.86
N PRO A 182 -0.89 34.52 -2.11
CA PRO A 182 0.48 34.21 -2.47
C PRO A 182 0.85 35.10 -3.64
N SER A 183 1.98 35.80 -3.49
CA SER A 183 2.55 36.60 -4.57
C SER A 183 2.49 35.81 -5.84
N PRO A 184 2.03 36.38 -6.96
CA PRO A 184 1.97 35.61 -8.21
C PRO A 184 3.33 34.99 -8.44
N THR A 185 3.36 33.66 -8.46
CA THR A 185 4.59 32.92 -8.80
C THR A 185 5.15 33.58 -10.04
N PRO A 186 6.44 34.00 -10.04
CA PRO A 186 7.03 34.60 -11.23
C PRO A 186 6.67 33.72 -12.43
N ASP A 187 6.20 34.35 -13.49
CA ASP A 187 5.81 33.68 -14.74
C ASP A 187 7.10 33.11 -15.38
N LEU A 188 7.58 32.03 -14.76
CA LEU A 188 8.72 31.29 -15.26
C LEU A 188 8.23 30.66 -16.57
N ARG A 189 8.69 31.23 -17.67
CA ARG A 189 8.46 30.62 -18.98
C ARG A 189 8.86 29.16 -18.85
N PRO A 190 7.91 28.21 -19.05
CA PRO A 190 8.22 26.81 -18.90
C PRO A 190 9.42 26.50 -19.80
N ARG A 191 10.46 25.85 -19.28
CA ARG A 191 11.54 25.34 -20.13
C ARG A 191 10.89 24.60 -21.28
N SER A 192 11.31 24.89 -22.51
CA SER A 192 10.79 24.18 -23.67
C SER A 192 11.06 22.68 -23.43
N ARG A 193 9.99 21.97 -23.16
CA ARG A 193 10.03 20.53 -22.97
C ARG A 193 10.42 19.86 -24.28
N HIS A 194 11.22 18.80 -24.23
CA HIS A 194 11.56 18.08 -25.45
C HIS A 194 10.29 17.57 -26.12
N PRO A 195 10.12 17.74 -27.46
CA PRO A 195 8.87 17.37 -28.15
C PRO A 195 8.52 15.87 -28.01
N ASP A 196 9.52 15.03 -27.75
CA ASP A 196 9.32 13.60 -27.56
C ASP A 196 8.80 13.20 -26.18
N LEU A 197 8.67 14.14 -25.23
CA LEU A 197 8.09 13.86 -23.93
C LEU A 197 6.54 14.01 -23.98
N PRO A 198 5.80 13.29 -23.14
CA PRO A 198 4.34 13.42 -23.05
C PRO A 198 3.92 14.85 -22.68
N PRO A 199 2.85 15.40 -23.26
CA PRO A 199 2.39 16.74 -22.93
C PRO A 199 1.85 16.79 -21.48
N MET A 200 2.02 17.94 -20.81
CA MET A 200 1.54 18.10 -19.42
C MET A 200 0.02 18.06 -19.28
N GLU A 201 -0.69 18.28 -20.37
CA GLU A 201 -2.16 18.28 -20.45
C GLU A 201 -2.79 16.90 -20.17
N ILE A 202 -2.01 15.82 -20.20
CA ILE A 202 -2.48 14.49 -19.79
C ILE A 202 -2.74 14.41 -18.29
N LEU A 203 -2.08 15.29 -17.52
CA LEU A 203 -2.18 15.39 -16.06
C LEU A 203 -3.22 16.45 -15.67
N GLU A 204 -3.96 16.19 -14.62
CA GLU A 204 -4.96 17.10 -14.08
C GLU A 204 -4.28 18.26 -13.31
N LYS A 205 -4.83 19.50 -13.48
CA LYS A 205 -4.29 20.67 -12.77
C LYS A 205 -4.53 20.61 -11.27
N GLY A 206 -5.54 19.85 -10.83
CA GLY A 206 -5.99 19.82 -9.44
C GLY A 206 -6.71 21.11 -9.02
N GLU A 207 -7.54 21.01 -8.00
CA GLU A 207 -8.18 22.15 -7.36
C GLU A 207 -7.40 22.52 -6.11
N THR A 208 -6.98 23.78 -6.00
CA THR A 208 -6.31 24.29 -4.80
C THR A 208 -7.38 24.80 -3.84
N ARG A 209 -7.80 23.96 -2.89
CA ARG A 209 -8.65 24.41 -1.80
C ARG A 209 -7.82 25.20 -0.80
N ARG A 210 -8.26 26.41 -0.46
CA ARG A 210 -7.58 27.29 0.50
C ARG A 210 -8.31 27.28 1.84
N VAL A 211 -7.55 27.22 2.92
CA VAL A 211 -8.07 27.40 4.28
C VAL A 211 -8.57 28.83 4.43
N THR A 212 -9.71 29.02 5.07
CA THR A 212 -10.31 30.37 5.22
C THR A 212 -9.66 31.16 6.37
N ALA A 213 -9.65 32.50 6.26
CA ALA A 213 -9.16 33.36 7.34
C ALA A 213 -9.92 33.13 8.66
N ARG A 214 -11.20 32.74 8.57
CA ARG A 214 -12.03 32.48 9.75
C ARG A 214 -11.54 31.23 10.48
N GLU A 215 -11.21 30.15 9.77
CA GLU A 215 -10.68 28.92 10.33
C GLU A 215 -9.32 29.15 11.00
N ILE A 216 -8.41 29.86 10.33
CA ILE A 216 -7.08 30.21 10.85
C ILE A 216 -7.20 31.01 12.14
N ASN A 217 -7.98 32.08 12.12
CA ASN A 217 -8.12 33.00 13.28
C ASN A 217 -8.81 32.27 14.46
N ARG A 218 -9.77 31.40 14.18
CA ARG A 218 -10.43 30.58 15.21
C ARG A 218 -9.46 29.61 15.86
N SER A 219 -8.71 28.85 15.08
CA SER A 219 -7.74 27.87 15.59
C SER A 219 -6.63 28.54 16.39
N ALA A 220 -6.09 29.66 15.90
CA ALA A 220 -5.09 30.45 16.62
C ALA A 220 -5.60 30.93 17.99
N GLY A 221 -6.84 31.43 18.04
CA GLY A 221 -7.46 31.87 19.29
C GLY A 221 -7.72 30.72 20.27
N ILE A 222 -8.12 29.52 19.78
CA ILE A 222 -8.30 28.34 20.62
C ILE A 222 -6.96 27.87 21.19
N ILE A 223 -5.88 27.84 20.39
CA ILE A 223 -4.54 27.48 20.86
C ILE A 223 -4.11 28.39 22.01
N GLU A 224 -4.18 29.71 21.85
CA GLU A 224 -3.78 30.65 22.92
C GLU A 224 -4.65 30.50 24.16
N LYS A 225 -5.97 30.37 23.99
CA LYS A 225 -6.90 30.21 25.10
C LYS A 225 -6.57 28.94 25.89
N THR A 226 -6.41 27.80 25.21
CA THR A 226 -6.11 26.51 25.85
C THR A 226 -4.78 26.56 26.59
N LEU A 227 -3.71 27.06 25.97
CA LEU A 227 -2.42 27.20 26.64
C LEU A 227 -2.49 28.06 27.90
N ASN A 228 -3.24 29.18 27.85
CA ASN A 228 -3.44 30.06 29.01
C ASN A 228 -4.28 29.41 30.12
N GLU A 229 -5.31 28.63 29.79
CA GLU A 229 -6.10 27.86 30.78
C GLU A 229 -5.23 26.87 31.57
N PHE A 230 -4.21 26.30 30.93
CA PHE A 230 -3.19 25.46 31.60
C PHE A 230 -2.03 26.26 32.19
N ARG A 231 -2.16 27.58 32.35
CA ARG A 231 -1.14 28.48 32.92
C ARG A 231 0.18 28.52 32.15
N LEU A 232 0.14 28.24 30.86
CA LEU A 232 1.26 28.36 29.93
C LEU A 232 1.05 29.56 28.99
N PRO A 233 1.42 30.78 29.41
CA PRO A 233 1.25 31.96 28.56
C PRO A 233 2.06 31.80 27.28
N ALA A 234 1.39 31.90 26.13
CA ALA A 234 2.00 31.79 24.82
C ALA A 234 1.18 32.62 23.80
N LYS A 235 1.81 33.05 22.73
CA LYS A 235 1.16 33.83 21.66
C LYS A 235 1.36 33.17 20.32
N VAL A 236 0.31 33.10 19.52
CA VAL A 236 0.39 32.74 18.10
C VAL A 236 0.81 34.00 17.34
N VAL A 237 2.03 33.98 16.80
CA VAL A 237 2.64 35.13 16.12
C VAL A 237 2.50 35.08 14.61
N ASP A 238 2.42 33.87 14.03
CA ASP A 238 2.34 33.64 12.59
C ASP A 238 1.66 32.28 12.28
N TYR A 239 1.32 32.04 11.02
CA TYR A 239 0.79 30.79 10.55
C TYR A 239 1.28 30.45 9.12
N ARG A 240 1.26 29.17 8.78
CA ARG A 240 1.49 28.66 7.43
C ARG A 240 0.39 27.68 7.09
N ALA A 241 -0.37 27.97 6.04
CA ALA A 241 -1.48 27.13 5.61
C ALA A 241 -1.04 26.17 4.50
N GLY A 242 -0.88 24.90 4.85
CA GLY A 242 -0.58 23.83 3.89
C GLY A 242 -1.83 23.11 3.38
N PRO A 243 -1.66 22.07 2.54
CA PRO A 243 -2.78 21.36 1.94
C PRO A 243 -3.57 20.48 2.93
N SER A 244 -2.92 19.89 3.91
CA SER A 244 -3.54 18.99 4.90
C SER A 244 -3.56 19.54 6.31
N VAL A 245 -2.60 20.40 6.66
CA VAL A 245 -2.45 20.99 7.97
C VAL A 245 -2.14 22.48 7.88
N THR A 246 -2.48 23.21 8.93
CA THR A 246 -2.02 24.59 9.15
C THR A 246 -1.05 24.59 10.33
N GLN A 247 0.17 25.05 10.12
CA GLN A 247 1.18 25.21 11.15
C GLN A 247 1.07 26.60 11.78
N PHE A 248 0.84 26.65 13.08
CA PHE A 248 0.81 27.89 13.86
C PHE A 248 2.15 28.10 14.56
N ALA A 249 2.76 29.27 14.38
CA ALA A 249 3.98 29.68 15.05
C ALA A 249 3.63 30.22 16.45
N VAL A 250 4.01 29.47 17.49
CA VAL A 250 3.70 29.80 18.89
C VAL A 250 4.95 30.21 19.62
N GLU A 251 4.96 31.44 20.10
CA GLU A 251 6.03 32.01 20.92
C GLU A 251 5.72 31.77 22.40
N PRO A 252 6.58 31.00 23.14
CA PRO A 252 6.41 30.79 24.57
C PRO A 252 6.65 32.06 25.38
N GLY A 253 5.71 32.41 26.26
CA GLY A 253 5.80 33.56 27.17
C GLY A 253 6.55 33.22 28.46
N TYR A 254 6.28 34.05 29.51
CA TYR A 254 6.92 33.90 30.81
C TYR A 254 5.87 33.68 31.91
N ILE A 255 6.16 32.75 32.81
CA ILE A 255 5.39 32.50 34.03
C ILE A 255 6.01 33.37 35.13
N GLU A 256 5.21 34.21 35.75
CA GLU A 256 5.62 35.04 36.90
C GLU A 256 5.33 34.29 38.20
N HIS A 257 6.35 34.11 39.00
CA HIS A 257 6.24 33.60 40.38
C HIS A 257 6.56 34.70 41.37
N THR A 258 5.57 35.10 42.15
CA THR A 258 5.77 36.03 43.25
C THR A 258 6.11 35.24 44.52
N SER A 259 7.34 35.36 45.03
CA SER A 259 7.76 34.73 46.28
C SER A 259 7.11 35.42 47.48
N PRO A 260 6.93 34.75 48.64
CA PRO A 260 6.35 35.35 49.85
C PRO A 260 7.05 36.65 50.35
N GLY A 261 8.27 36.94 49.86
CA GLY A 261 9.05 38.14 50.12
C GLY A 261 8.89 39.26 49.09
N GLY A 262 7.90 39.19 48.15
CA GLY A 262 7.61 40.23 47.17
C GLY A 262 8.52 40.25 45.95
N SER A 263 9.52 39.38 45.86
CA SER A 263 10.34 39.28 44.63
C SER A 263 9.59 38.52 43.52
N VAL A 264 9.55 39.08 42.31
CA VAL A 264 8.94 38.48 41.15
C VAL A 264 10.04 37.81 40.31
N SER A 265 9.99 36.46 40.21
CA SER A 265 10.84 35.72 39.29
C SER A 265 10.07 35.40 38.00
N ARG A 266 10.72 35.55 36.83
CA ARG A 266 10.14 35.25 35.53
C ARG A 266 10.81 34.03 34.94
N ASN A 267 10.05 32.96 34.76
CA ASN A 267 10.52 31.75 34.12
C ASN A 267 9.88 31.60 32.74
N LYS A 268 10.69 31.37 31.70
CA LYS A 268 10.17 31.12 30.36
C LYS A 268 9.43 29.79 30.31
N VAL A 269 8.29 29.73 29.64
CA VAL A 269 7.56 28.47 29.37
C VAL A 269 8.47 27.51 28.59
N ARG A 270 8.62 26.30 29.09
CA ARG A 270 9.45 25.25 28.47
C ARG A 270 8.70 24.61 27.30
N VAL A 271 9.43 24.29 26.25
CA VAL A 271 8.89 23.58 25.07
C VAL A 271 8.21 22.26 25.47
N SER A 272 8.81 21.49 26.36
CA SER A 272 8.25 20.22 26.85
C SER A 272 6.89 20.37 27.53
N GLN A 273 6.61 21.54 28.18
CA GLN A 273 5.31 21.80 28.77
C GLN A 273 4.22 22.02 27.71
N ILE A 274 4.57 22.66 26.59
CA ILE A 274 3.65 22.82 25.45
C ILE A 274 3.44 21.47 24.76
N GLN A 275 4.50 20.68 24.57
CA GLN A 275 4.40 19.33 23.98
C GLN A 275 3.50 18.40 24.79
N ALA A 276 3.54 18.48 26.11
CA ALA A 276 2.71 17.68 26.99
C ALA A 276 1.20 17.93 26.81
N LEU A 277 0.81 19.12 26.33
CA LEU A 277 -0.59 19.49 26.09
C LEU A 277 -1.10 19.14 24.68
N ALA A 278 -0.38 18.32 23.91
CA ALA A 278 -0.79 17.96 22.55
C ALA A 278 -2.21 17.35 22.51
N ASN A 279 -2.55 16.48 23.44
CA ASN A 279 -3.87 15.86 23.53
C ASN A 279 -4.97 16.84 23.95
N ASP A 280 -4.67 17.76 24.88
CA ASP A 280 -5.62 18.78 25.34
C ASP A 280 -5.91 19.80 24.22
N LEU A 281 -4.89 20.19 23.47
CA LEU A 281 -5.02 21.02 22.27
C LEU A 281 -5.81 20.30 21.18
N ALA A 282 -5.57 19.00 20.96
CA ALA A 282 -6.33 18.20 19.99
C ALA A 282 -7.81 18.16 20.36
N LEU A 283 -8.13 17.96 21.64
CA LEU A 283 -9.49 17.98 22.14
C LEU A 283 -10.14 19.35 21.93
N ALA A 284 -9.46 20.44 22.35
CA ALA A 284 -9.99 21.80 22.24
C ALA A 284 -10.24 22.25 20.79
N LEU A 285 -9.42 21.77 19.84
CA LEU A 285 -9.52 22.05 18.41
C LEU A 285 -10.42 21.05 17.67
N SER A 286 -10.96 20.03 18.37
CA SER A 286 -11.70 18.92 17.76
C SER A 286 -10.91 18.23 16.62
N ALA A 287 -9.59 18.13 16.79
CA ALA A 287 -8.67 17.53 15.83
C ALA A 287 -8.40 16.07 16.18
N SER A 288 -8.21 15.21 15.18
CA SER A 288 -7.90 13.80 15.36
C SER A 288 -6.52 13.58 15.99
N ALA A 289 -5.55 14.41 15.63
CA ALA A 289 -4.20 14.44 16.18
C ALA A 289 -3.59 15.83 15.94
N ILE A 290 -2.66 16.23 16.81
CA ILE A 290 -1.85 17.45 16.66
C ILE A 290 -0.39 17.07 16.76
N ARG A 291 0.44 17.58 15.85
CA ARG A 291 1.89 17.45 15.95
C ARG A 291 2.48 18.77 16.43
N ILE A 292 3.37 18.68 17.41
CA ILE A 292 4.12 19.84 17.92
C ILE A 292 5.58 19.69 17.52
N GLU A 293 6.02 20.54 16.61
CA GLU A 293 7.40 20.60 16.12
C GLU A 293 8.20 21.62 16.94
N ALA A 294 9.23 21.15 17.62
CA ALA A 294 10.05 22.05 18.41
C ALA A 294 11.47 21.49 18.61
N PRO A 295 12.48 22.23 18.17
CA PRO A 295 12.39 23.52 17.47
C PRO A 295 11.98 23.38 15.99
N VAL A 296 11.32 24.39 15.44
CA VAL A 296 11.17 24.52 13.99
C VAL A 296 12.51 24.92 13.40
N PRO A 297 13.08 24.21 12.42
CA PRO A 297 14.40 24.52 11.87
C PRO A 297 14.56 25.99 11.44
N GLY A 298 15.60 26.64 11.96
CA GLY A 298 15.89 28.06 11.65
C GLY A 298 14.93 29.09 12.24
N LYS A 299 14.04 28.71 13.17
CA LYS A 299 13.04 29.61 13.77
C LYS A 299 13.04 29.54 15.30
N ALA A 300 12.73 30.66 15.97
CA ALA A 300 12.70 30.76 17.42
C ALA A 300 11.29 30.58 18.03
N TYR A 301 10.44 29.76 17.40
CA TYR A 301 9.08 29.47 17.88
C TYR A 301 8.78 27.96 17.85
N VAL A 302 7.72 27.57 18.51
CA VAL A 302 7.16 26.21 18.48
C VAL A 302 6.11 26.15 17.38
N GLY A 303 6.21 25.16 16.49
CA GLY A 303 5.21 24.91 15.46
C GLY A 303 4.12 23.97 15.99
N ILE A 304 2.86 24.41 15.99
CA ILE A 304 1.70 23.56 16.27
C ILE A 304 0.96 23.31 14.96
N GLU A 305 0.99 22.07 14.51
CA GLU A 305 0.37 21.64 13.26
C GLU A 305 -1.05 21.11 13.54
N VAL A 306 -2.03 21.83 13.04
CA VAL A 306 -3.47 21.52 13.22
C VAL A 306 -4.03 21.03 11.89
N PRO A 307 -4.70 19.87 11.85
CA PRO A 307 -5.37 19.39 10.65
C PRO A 307 -6.39 20.38 10.11
N ASN A 308 -6.39 20.60 8.81
CA ASN A 308 -7.43 21.38 8.14
C ASN A 308 -8.75 20.60 8.18
N GLN A 309 -9.89 21.30 8.24
CA GLN A 309 -11.21 20.66 8.25
C GLN A 309 -11.42 19.77 7.02
N GLU A 310 -10.90 20.23 5.88
CA GLU A 310 -10.86 19.44 4.65
C GLU A 310 -9.46 19.52 4.05
N ALA A 311 -8.81 18.36 3.91
CA ALA A 311 -7.51 18.25 3.26
C ALA A 311 -7.64 18.43 1.75
N ALA A 312 -6.75 19.22 1.15
CA ALA A 312 -6.67 19.40 -0.29
C ALA A 312 -5.90 18.23 -0.94
N VAL A 313 -6.36 17.81 -2.11
CA VAL A 313 -5.63 16.85 -2.95
C VAL A 313 -4.51 17.58 -3.68
N VAL A 314 -3.28 17.12 -3.50
CA VAL A 314 -2.10 17.70 -4.15
C VAL A 314 -1.88 16.99 -5.49
N ALA A 315 -2.35 17.58 -6.60
CA ALA A 315 -2.09 17.02 -7.92
C ALA A 315 -0.60 17.12 -8.29
N ILE A 316 -0.09 16.14 -9.06
CA ILE A 316 1.32 16.09 -9.46
C ILE A 316 1.70 17.20 -10.45
N ARG A 317 0.80 17.59 -11.38
CA ARG A 317 1.08 18.54 -12.45
C ARG A 317 1.60 19.89 -11.95
N PRO A 318 0.96 20.58 -10.97
CA PRO A 318 1.46 21.86 -10.46
C PRO A 318 2.86 21.78 -9.84
N ILE A 319 3.28 20.58 -9.37
CA ILE A 319 4.63 20.39 -8.84
C ILE A 319 5.62 20.23 -9.99
N LEU A 320 5.30 19.45 -11.03
CA LEU A 320 6.13 19.30 -12.23
C LEU A 320 6.29 20.62 -13.02
N GLU A 321 5.30 21.51 -12.97
CA GLU A 321 5.34 22.84 -13.59
C GLU A 321 5.98 23.90 -12.68
N SER A 322 6.33 23.58 -11.42
CA SER A 322 6.89 24.55 -10.46
C SER A 322 8.33 24.95 -10.78
N ALA A 323 8.71 26.13 -10.26
CA ALA A 323 10.09 26.60 -10.32
C ALA A 323 11.07 25.62 -9.68
N ASN A 324 10.69 25.02 -8.54
CA ASN A 324 11.52 24.07 -7.82
C ASN A 324 11.87 22.86 -8.69
N PHE A 325 10.89 22.34 -9.45
CA PHE A 325 11.11 21.22 -10.37
C PHE A 325 11.96 21.63 -11.59
N HIS A 326 11.74 22.81 -12.13
CA HIS A 326 12.51 23.32 -13.27
C HIS A 326 13.96 23.68 -12.93
N ASN A 327 14.22 24.10 -11.70
CA ASN A 327 15.57 24.40 -11.19
C ASN A 327 16.39 23.13 -10.92
N GLU A 328 15.69 22.01 -10.62
CA GLU A 328 16.33 20.70 -10.50
C GLU A 328 16.77 20.22 -11.89
N ARG A 329 18.10 20.10 -12.08
CA ARG A 329 18.68 19.73 -13.38
C ARG A 329 18.79 18.24 -13.59
N SER A 330 18.48 17.46 -12.55
CA SER A 330 18.57 16.01 -12.60
C SER A 330 17.50 15.39 -13.50
N ARG A 331 17.87 14.39 -14.25
CA ARG A 331 16.91 13.54 -14.99
C ARG A 331 16.06 12.66 -14.06
N LEU A 332 16.53 12.45 -12.83
CA LEU A 332 15.83 11.67 -11.81
C LEU A 332 15.13 12.54 -10.77
N ALA A 333 14.75 13.77 -11.14
CA ALA A 333 13.90 14.63 -10.32
C ALA A 333 12.50 13.99 -10.16
N ILE A 334 12.02 13.95 -8.93
CA ILE A 334 10.70 13.40 -8.55
C ILE A 334 9.89 14.43 -7.78
N ALA A 335 8.60 14.51 -8.09
CA ALA A 335 7.63 15.34 -7.38
C ALA A 335 7.15 14.59 -6.14
N LEU A 336 7.57 14.98 -4.94
CA LEU A 336 7.16 14.33 -3.69
C LEU A 336 5.80 14.82 -3.20
N GLY A 337 5.56 16.13 -3.22
CA GLY A 337 4.33 16.71 -2.68
C GLY A 337 4.47 18.21 -2.37
N ARG A 338 3.71 18.66 -1.37
CA ARG A 338 3.80 20.02 -0.82
C ARG A 338 4.04 19.97 0.70
N ASP A 339 4.81 20.93 1.19
CA ASP A 339 5.10 21.06 2.62
C ASP A 339 3.94 21.71 3.39
N VAL A 340 4.15 21.96 4.69
CA VAL A 340 3.18 22.62 5.59
C VAL A 340 2.94 24.10 5.26
N ALA A 341 3.74 24.69 4.39
CA ALA A 341 3.54 26.04 3.85
C ALA A 341 2.85 26.03 2.48
N GLY A 342 2.60 24.84 1.92
CA GLY A 342 2.04 24.66 0.57
C GLY A 342 3.08 24.76 -0.54
N GLU A 343 4.38 24.87 -0.21
CA GLU A 343 5.45 24.94 -1.20
C GLU A 343 5.71 23.57 -1.84
N PRO A 344 5.98 23.51 -3.15
CA PRO A 344 6.29 22.28 -3.84
C PRO A 344 7.64 21.72 -3.42
N VAL A 345 7.66 20.44 -3.03
CA VAL A 345 8.86 19.69 -2.65
C VAL A 345 9.23 18.71 -3.74
N VAL A 346 10.44 18.86 -4.23
CA VAL A 346 11.07 18.05 -5.27
C VAL A 346 12.32 17.42 -4.68
N ALA A 347 12.58 16.18 -5.05
CA ALA A 347 13.79 15.49 -4.67
C ALA A 347 14.47 14.89 -5.91
N ASP A 348 15.79 14.70 -5.84
CA ASP A 348 16.58 14.06 -6.90
C ASP A 348 17.00 12.66 -6.47
N LEU A 349 16.46 11.63 -7.12
CA LEU A 349 16.81 10.24 -6.84
C LEU A 349 18.28 9.93 -7.14
N ALA A 350 18.94 10.70 -8.02
CA ALA A 350 20.39 10.54 -8.28
C ALA A 350 21.24 11.02 -7.10
N SER A 351 20.80 12.05 -6.38
CA SER A 351 21.46 12.57 -5.19
C SER A 351 21.19 11.72 -3.95
N MET A 352 19.96 11.22 -3.79
CA MET A 352 19.52 10.36 -2.68
C MET A 352 20.00 8.91 -2.78
N PRO A 353 20.59 8.47 -3.80
CA PRO A 353 20.66 7.31 -4.67
C PRO A 353 19.55 6.26 -4.48
N HIS A 354 19.03 6.07 -3.28
CA HIS A 354 18.05 5.05 -2.96
C HIS A 354 17.03 5.61 -1.97
N LEU A 355 15.77 5.17 -2.09
CA LEU A 355 14.66 5.67 -1.30
C LEU A 355 13.90 4.51 -0.65
N LEU A 356 13.74 4.56 0.66
CA LEU A 356 12.89 3.67 1.43
C LEU A 356 11.55 4.35 1.73
N ILE A 357 10.45 3.65 1.49
CA ILE A 357 9.10 4.13 1.72
C ILE A 357 8.37 3.14 2.64
N ALA A 358 7.87 3.60 3.78
CA ALA A 358 7.13 2.72 4.68
C ALA A 358 5.83 3.37 5.18
N GLY A 359 4.84 2.53 5.51
CA GLY A 359 3.56 2.98 6.07
C GLY A 359 2.46 1.94 5.94
N THR A 360 1.43 2.04 6.78
CA THR A 360 0.30 1.09 6.81
C THR A 360 -0.55 1.15 5.54
N THR A 361 -1.38 0.12 5.33
CA THR A 361 -2.34 0.07 4.22
C THR A 361 -3.28 1.28 4.26
N GLY A 362 -3.48 1.92 3.11
CA GLY A 362 -4.33 3.11 2.99
C GLY A 362 -3.68 4.43 3.45
N SER A 363 -2.42 4.42 3.91
CA SER A 363 -1.71 5.64 4.33
C SER A 363 -1.28 6.55 3.17
N GLY A 364 -1.14 6.01 1.94
CA GLY A 364 -0.72 6.74 0.74
C GLY A 364 0.55 6.21 0.07
N LYS A 365 1.16 5.15 0.62
CA LYS A 365 2.40 4.53 0.11
C LYS A 365 2.36 4.23 -1.39
N SER A 366 1.34 3.49 -1.84
CA SER A 366 1.21 3.06 -3.24
C SER A 366 0.99 4.23 -4.19
N VAL A 367 0.25 5.26 -3.75
CA VAL A 367 0.08 6.49 -4.52
C VAL A 367 1.40 7.23 -4.68
N CYS A 368 2.22 7.29 -3.63
CA CYS A 368 3.55 7.89 -3.68
C CYS A 368 4.47 7.17 -4.69
N ILE A 369 4.52 5.83 -4.66
CA ILE A 369 5.30 5.02 -5.60
C ILE A 369 4.84 5.31 -7.04
N THR A 370 3.53 5.36 -7.27
CA THR A 370 2.95 5.71 -8.56
C THR A 370 3.35 7.11 -9.00
N SER A 371 3.27 8.10 -8.12
CA SER A 371 3.66 9.48 -8.41
C SER A 371 5.15 9.63 -8.74
N ILE A 372 6.01 8.86 -8.07
CA ILE A 372 7.44 8.79 -8.38
C ILE A 372 7.66 8.23 -9.80
N ALA A 373 7.06 7.08 -10.11
CA ALA A 373 7.15 6.48 -11.45
C ALA A 373 6.60 7.41 -12.54
N MET A 374 5.46 8.06 -12.28
CA MET A 374 4.86 9.07 -13.17
C MET A 374 5.79 10.27 -13.39
N SER A 375 6.40 10.82 -12.33
CA SER A 375 7.37 11.93 -12.44
C SER A 375 8.52 11.56 -13.38
N LEU A 376 9.08 10.37 -13.20
CA LEU A 376 10.21 9.87 -13.98
C LEU A 376 9.82 9.61 -15.43
N ALA A 377 8.70 8.91 -15.68
CA ALA A 377 8.24 8.57 -17.04
C ALA A 377 7.72 9.79 -17.83
N MET A 378 7.26 10.83 -17.14
CA MET A 378 6.89 12.11 -17.76
C MET A 378 8.11 12.88 -18.27
N ASN A 379 9.30 12.71 -17.68
CA ASN A 379 10.46 13.56 -17.90
C ASN A 379 11.67 12.85 -18.55
N ASN A 380 11.55 11.56 -18.86
CA ASN A 380 12.58 10.78 -19.55
C ASN A 380 11.98 9.95 -20.66
N SER A 381 12.76 9.70 -21.72
CA SER A 381 12.44 8.69 -22.73
C SER A 381 12.84 7.28 -22.23
N PRO A 382 12.30 6.20 -22.86
CA PRO A 382 12.71 4.83 -22.54
C PRO A 382 14.20 4.55 -22.78
N ASP A 383 14.86 5.29 -23.68
CA ASP A 383 16.29 5.20 -23.93
C ASP A 383 17.14 5.88 -22.83
N GLU A 384 16.54 6.78 -22.05
CA GLU A 384 17.21 7.51 -20.97
C GLU A 384 16.98 6.86 -19.61
N LEU A 385 15.81 6.21 -19.43
CA LEU A 385 15.40 5.60 -18.16
C LEU A 385 14.54 4.36 -18.40
N GLN A 386 14.84 3.29 -17.68
CA GLN A 386 14.06 2.07 -17.65
C GLN A 386 13.69 1.68 -16.23
N PHE A 387 12.54 1.03 -16.08
CA PHE A 387 12.05 0.49 -14.81
C PHE A 387 12.18 -1.01 -14.75
N ILE A 388 12.54 -1.51 -13.59
CA ILE A 388 12.34 -2.89 -13.15
C ILE A 388 11.35 -2.82 -12.01
N MET A 389 10.16 -3.38 -12.18
CA MET A 389 9.09 -3.29 -11.19
C MET A 389 8.77 -4.67 -10.62
N ILE A 390 8.73 -4.75 -9.29
CA ILE A 390 8.52 -5.97 -8.51
C ILE A 390 7.29 -5.76 -7.62
N ASP A 391 6.24 -6.57 -7.84
CA ASP A 391 4.96 -6.47 -7.14
C ASP A 391 4.43 -7.86 -6.76
N PRO A 392 4.91 -8.45 -5.66
CA PRO A 392 4.49 -9.78 -5.22
C PRO A 392 2.99 -9.87 -4.90
N LYS A 393 2.35 -8.75 -4.55
CA LYS A 393 0.91 -8.69 -4.23
C LYS A 393 0.02 -8.58 -5.46
N ARG A 394 0.57 -8.28 -6.63
CA ARG A 394 -0.15 -8.12 -7.91
C ARG A 394 -1.24 -7.05 -7.88
N VAL A 395 -1.02 -5.93 -7.19
CA VAL A 395 -2.04 -4.90 -7.00
C VAL A 395 -1.63 -3.55 -7.57
N GLU A 396 -0.45 -3.05 -7.19
CA GLU A 396 -0.13 -1.64 -7.37
C GLU A 396 0.69 -1.35 -8.63
N LEU A 397 1.73 -2.14 -8.91
CA LEU A 397 2.62 -1.89 -10.03
C LEU A 397 2.20 -2.59 -11.32
N LEU A 398 1.38 -3.64 -11.26
CA LEU A 398 0.91 -4.35 -12.47
C LEU A 398 0.23 -3.43 -13.49
N ARG A 399 -0.38 -2.34 -13.06
CA ARG A 399 -1.02 -1.34 -13.92
C ARG A 399 -0.04 -0.57 -14.83
N PHE A 400 1.27 -0.64 -14.53
CA PHE A 400 2.31 -0.10 -15.40
C PHE A 400 2.66 -1.00 -16.60
N ASN A 401 2.15 -2.23 -16.64
CA ASN A 401 2.39 -3.13 -17.75
C ASN A 401 1.98 -2.50 -19.09
N GLY A 402 2.95 -2.45 -19.99
CA GLY A 402 2.81 -1.82 -21.29
C GLY A 402 3.32 -0.38 -21.38
N LEU A 403 3.89 0.17 -20.29
CA LEU A 403 4.71 1.37 -20.37
C LEU A 403 6.05 1.00 -21.05
N PRO A 404 6.47 1.69 -22.13
CA PRO A 404 7.71 1.35 -22.86
C PRO A 404 9.00 1.47 -22.03
N HIS A 405 8.96 2.22 -20.93
CA HIS A 405 10.08 2.30 -19.97
C HIS A 405 10.25 1.02 -19.15
N LEU A 406 9.24 0.15 -19.12
CA LEU A 406 9.31 -1.06 -18.30
C LEU A 406 10.19 -2.10 -19.01
N MET A 407 11.21 -2.58 -18.35
CA MET A 407 12.07 -3.65 -18.82
C MET A 407 11.35 -4.99 -18.63
N GLY A 408 10.73 -5.47 -19.69
CA GLY A 408 9.87 -6.66 -19.68
C GLY A 408 8.48 -6.38 -19.09
N LYS A 409 8.05 -7.24 -18.17
CA LYS A 409 6.80 -7.11 -17.40
C LYS A 409 7.10 -6.89 -15.94
N VAL A 410 6.13 -6.40 -15.19
CA VAL A 410 6.22 -6.36 -13.72
C VAL A 410 6.37 -7.79 -13.21
N GLU A 411 7.44 -8.06 -12.45
CA GLU A 411 7.66 -9.36 -11.86
C GLU A 411 6.80 -9.52 -10.60
N ALA A 412 6.02 -10.57 -10.57
CA ALA A 412 5.07 -10.82 -9.49
C ALA A 412 5.21 -12.23 -8.89
N ASP A 413 6.09 -13.05 -9.44
CA ASP A 413 6.37 -14.37 -8.93
C ASP A 413 7.45 -14.33 -7.87
N LEU A 414 7.06 -14.63 -6.62
CA LEU A 414 7.96 -14.62 -5.47
C LEU A 414 9.18 -15.53 -5.66
N ALA A 415 9.03 -16.67 -6.32
CA ALA A 415 10.14 -17.60 -6.54
C ALA A 415 11.19 -17.04 -7.52
N ARG A 416 10.77 -16.18 -8.45
CA ARG A 416 11.64 -15.59 -9.48
C ARG A 416 12.33 -14.30 -9.03
N ILE A 417 11.74 -13.56 -8.08
CA ILE A 417 12.22 -12.24 -7.64
C ILE A 417 13.68 -12.26 -7.14
N PRO A 418 14.15 -13.24 -6.33
CA PRO A 418 15.58 -13.30 -5.95
C PRO A 418 16.51 -13.38 -7.15
N GLY A 419 16.11 -14.10 -8.20
CA GLY A 419 16.85 -14.17 -9.46
C GLY A 419 16.87 -12.83 -10.20
N VAL A 420 15.79 -12.08 -10.20
CA VAL A 420 15.74 -10.72 -10.78
C VAL A 420 16.71 -9.77 -10.05
N LEU A 421 16.71 -9.80 -8.71
CA LEU A 421 17.64 -8.99 -7.91
C LEU A 421 19.10 -9.37 -8.15
N ARG A 422 19.37 -10.67 -8.29
CA ARG A 422 20.71 -11.16 -8.65
C ARG A 422 21.11 -10.69 -10.05
N TRP A 423 20.21 -10.76 -11.03
CA TRP A 423 20.45 -10.19 -12.35
C TRP A 423 20.78 -8.68 -12.27
N CYS A 424 20.07 -7.91 -11.43
CA CYS A 424 20.39 -6.49 -11.22
C CYS A 424 21.83 -6.27 -10.71
N THR A 425 22.32 -7.15 -9.83
CA THR A 425 23.71 -7.07 -9.34
C THR A 425 24.72 -7.42 -10.43
N GLU A 426 24.44 -8.40 -11.28
CA GLU A 426 25.30 -8.74 -12.43
C GLU A 426 25.31 -7.64 -13.48
N GLU A 427 24.16 -7.02 -13.76
CA GLU A 427 24.07 -5.87 -14.67
C GLU A 427 24.88 -4.68 -14.11
N MET A 428 24.85 -4.47 -12.80
CA MET A 428 25.69 -3.47 -12.14
C MET A 428 27.18 -3.77 -12.36
N ASP A 429 27.61 -5.00 -12.16
CA ASP A 429 29.02 -5.41 -12.38
C ASP A 429 29.41 -5.31 -13.86
N ARG A 430 28.51 -5.66 -14.77
CA ARG A 430 28.70 -5.47 -16.21
C ARG A 430 28.91 -3.99 -16.56
N ARG A 431 28.10 -3.10 -15.96
CA ARG A 431 28.24 -1.65 -16.14
C ARG A 431 29.56 -1.13 -15.58
N PHE A 432 30.01 -1.62 -14.41
CA PHE A 432 31.32 -1.24 -13.88
C PHE A 432 32.46 -1.57 -14.85
N ARG A 433 32.47 -2.77 -15.43
CA ARG A 433 33.47 -3.15 -16.46
C ARG A 433 33.43 -2.21 -17.67
N LEU A 434 32.25 -1.76 -18.10
CA LEU A 434 32.10 -0.80 -19.19
C LEU A 434 32.65 0.59 -18.80
N LEU A 435 32.33 1.06 -17.58
CA LEU A 435 32.85 2.33 -17.06
C LEU A 435 34.38 2.31 -16.95
N GLU A 436 34.95 1.23 -16.46
CA GLU A 436 36.37 1.04 -16.35
C GLU A 436 37.06 1.05 -17.72
N HIS A 437 36.56 0.25 -18.67
CA HIS A 437 37.05 0.21 -20.04
C HIS A 437 37.09 1.60 -20.68
N GLU A 438 36.06 2.41 -20.43
CA GLU A 438 35.96 3.77 -20.95
C GLU A 438 36.65 4.81 -20.05
N SER A 439 37.28 4.43 -18.94
CA SER A 439 37.80 5.35 -17.94
C SER A 439 36.78 6.44 -17.57
N ALA A 440 35.55 6.05 -17.31
CA ALA A 440 34.45 6.91 -16.93
C ALA A 440 34.15 6.73 -15.45
N LYS A 441 34.01 7.84 -14.69
CA LYS A 441 33.74 7.80 -13.25
C LYS A 441 32.29 7.42 -12.90
N ASP A 442 31.37 7.66 -13.83
CA ASP A 442 29.93 7.42 -13.66
C ASP A 442 29.23 7.23 -15.01
N LEU A 443 27.97 6.76 -14.97
CA LEU A 443 27.15 6.55 -16.17
C LEU A 443 27.01 7.81 -17.03
N THR A 444 26.91 8.99 -16.44
CA THR A 444 26.78 10.25 -17.18
C THR A 444 28.04 10.55 -17.98
N ALA A 445 29.21 10.35 -17.40
CA ALA A 445 30.48 10.50 -18.08
C ALA A 445 30.69 9.44 -19.19
N TYR A 446 30.29 8.19 -18.93
CA TYR A 446 30.24 7.11 -19.91
C TYR A 446 29.38 7.48 -21.13
N ASN A 447 28.11 7.78 -20.88
CA ASN A 447 27.17 8.12 -21.94
C ASN A 447 27.63 9.34 -22.77
N ARG A 448 28.23 10.35 -22.15
CA ARG A 448 28.81 11.51 -22.84
C ARG A 448 29.96 11.14 -23.78
N LYS A 449 30.81 10.18 -23.39
CA LYS A 449 31.91 9.69 -24.21
C LYS A 449 31.41 8.87 -25.39
N VAL A 450 30.48 7.94 -25.13
CA VAL A 450 29.96 7.00 -26.12
C VAL A 450 29.04 7.70 -27.14
N ALA A 451 28.26 8.70 -26.71
CA ALA A 451 27.39 9.48 -27.59
C ALA A 451 28.12 10.19 -28.75
N ARG A 452 29.43 10.41 -28.60
CA ARG A 452 30.29 11.03 -29.65
C ARG A 452 30.74 10.04 -30.72
N ARG A 453 30.46 8.75 -30.58
CA ARG A 453 30.86 7.70 -31.52
C ARG A 453 29.96 7.59 -32.71
N LYS A 454 30.45 7.03 -33.81
CA LYS A 454 29.64 6.78 -35.02
C LYS A 454 28.43 5.86 -34.77
N LYS A 455 28.53 4.96 -33.80
CA LYS A 455 27.45 4.10 -33.31
C LYS A 455 27.35 4.29 -31.81
N PRO A 456 26.53 5.20 -31.32
CA PRO A 456 26.37 5.42 -29.89
C PRO A 456 25.69 4.22 -29.23
N SER A 457 26.25 3.76 -28.12
CA SER A 457 25.70 2.68 -27.28
C SER A 457 25.53 3.21 -25.87
N THR A 458 24.65 4.20 -25.71
CA THR A 458 24.31 4.76 -24.40
C THR A 458 23.54 3.76 -23.56
N LEU A 459 23.71 3.85 -22.25
CA LEU A 459 22.99 3.01 -21.28
C LEU A 459 21.93 3.84 -20.57
N PRO A 460 20.68 3.34 -20.45
CA PRO A 460 19.65 3.99 -19.66
C PRO A 460 19.97 3.90 -18.16
N ARG A 461 19.45 4.84 -17.38
CA ARG A 461 19.34 4.67 -15.93
C ARG A 461 18.33 3.59 -15.62
N LEU A 462 18.58 2.79 -14.60
CA LEU A 462 17.64 1.77 -14.13
C LEU A 462 17.07 2.19 -12.77
N VAL A 463 15.75 2.17 -12.66
CA VAL A 463 15.05 2.37 -11.40
C VAL A 463 14.34 1.08 -11.03
N VAL A 464 14.85 0.40 -10.01
CA VAL A 464 14.24 -0.82 -9.46
C VAL A 464 13.24 -0.41 -8.39
N MET A 465 11.97 -0.72 -8.62
CA MET A 465 10.86 -0.39 -7.71
C MET A 465 10.28 -1.65 -7.10
N ILE A 466 10.22 -1.71 -5.78
CA ILE A 466 9.68 -2.84 -5.01
C ILE A 466 8.51 -2.34 -4.17
N ASP A 467 7.28 -2.85 -4.41
CA ASP A 467 6.09 -2.43 -3.66
C ASP A 467 6.04 -2.98 -2.24
N GLU A 468 6.53 -4.21 -2.02
CA GLU A 468 6.49 -4.83 -0.70
C GLU A 468 7.74 -5.64 -0.39
N LEU A 469 8.64 -5.03 0.38
CA LEU A 469 9.89 -5.66 0.81
C LEU A 469 9.65 -6.83 1.79
N SER A 470 8.62 -6.74 2.65
CA SER A 470 8.39 -7.76 3.68
C SER A 470 8.18 -9.15 3.08
N ASP A 471 7.52 -9.26 1.93
CA ASP A 471 7.25 -10.54 1.31
C ASP A 471 8.53 -11.21 0.80
N LEU A 472 9.48 -10.42 0.32
CA LEU A 472 10.80 -10.88 -0.12
C LEU A 472 11.67 -11.30 1.06
N MET A 473 11.67 -10.50 2.14
CA MET A 473 12.43 -10.78 3.36
C MET A 473 11.89 -12.02 4.09
N MET A 474 10.61 -12.34 3.95
CA MET A 474 10.04 -13.58 4.51
C MET A 474 10.41 -14.83 3.69
N LEU A 475 10.60 -14.69 2.38
CA LEU A 475 10.90 -15.81 1.49
C LEU A 475 12.40 -16.14 1.48
N ALA A 476 13.24 -15.15 1.25
CA ALA A 476 14.68 -15.30 1.06
C ALA A 476 15.44 -14.10 1.67
N PRO A 477 15.50 -13.98 3.01
CA PRO A 477 16.03 -12.82 3.71
C PRO A 477 17.47 -12.51 3.30
N ASP A 478 18.39 -13.48 3.40
CA ASP A 478 19.82 -13.30 3.15
C ASP A 478 20.10 -12.88 1.71
N GLN A 479 19.43 -13.52 0.74
CA GLN A 479 19.61 -13.20 -0.69
C GLN A 479 19.06 -11.81 -1.01
N THR A 480 17.89 -11.47 -0.47
CA THR A 480 17.23 -10.17 -0.69
C THR A 480 18.03 -9.04 -0.06
N GLU A 481 18.38 -9.16 1.22
CA GLU A 481 19.16 -8.15 1.91
C GLU A 481 20.54 -7.97 1.27
N GLY A 482 21.27 -9.06 1.01
CA GLY A 482 22.57 -9.01 0.38
C GLY A 482 22.56 -8.34 -0.99
N ALA A 483 21.57 -8.65 -1.85
CA ALA A 483 21.42 -8.01 -3.15
C ALA A 483 21.08 -6.51 -3.04
N LEU A 484 20.12 -6.14 -2.18
CA LEU A 484 19.72 -4.74 -1.98
C LEU A 484 20.86 -3.90 -1.39
N VAL A 485 21.59 -4.42 -0.41
CA VAL A 485 22.74 -3.73 0.20
C VAL A 485 23.83 -3.52 -0.83
N ARG A 486 24.19 -4.55 -1.61
CA ARG A 486 25.20 -4.44 -2.67
C ARG A 486 24.82 -3.42 -3.74
N LEU A 487 23.56 -3.47 -4.22
CA LEU A 487 23.03 -2.50 -5.17
C LEU A 487 23.04 -1.08 -4.58
N ALA A 488 22.67 -0.93 -3.31
CA ALA A 488 22.62 0.37 -2.66
C ALA A 488 24.00 0.98 -2.41
N GLN A 489 25.02 0.16 -2.15
CA GLN A 489 26.40 0.63 -1.97
C GLN A 489 27.06 1.07 -3.27
N MET A 490 26.78 0.37 -4.36
CA MET A 490 27.56 0.49 -5.60
C MET A 490 26.73 1.01 -6.79
N GLY A 491 25.41 0.92 -6.76
CA GLY A 491 24.52 1.21 -7.91
C GLY A 491 24.59 2.66 -8.40
N ARG A 492 24.88 3.63 -7.52
CA ARG A 492 24.89 5.07 -7.86
C ARG A 492 25.77 5.40 -9.07
N ALA A 493 26.98 4.90 -9.11
CA ALA A 493 27.93 5.17 -10.20
C ALA A 493 27.48 4.55 -11.52
N THR A 494 26.83 3.38 -11.47
CA THR A 494 26.34 2.64 -12.63
C THR A 494 24.95 3.08 -13.10
N GLY A 495 24.32 4.04 -12.41
CA GLY A 495 23.00 4.56 -12.71
C GLY A 495 21.86 3.60 -12.38
N ILE A 496 22.03 2.75 -11.36
CA ILE A 496 21.01 1.87 -10.82
C ILE A 496 20.51 2.44 -9.50
N HIS A 497 19.22 2.69 -9.40
CA HIS A 497 18.58 3.33 -8.26
C HIS A 497 17.45 2.45 -7.72
N LEU A 498 17.28 2.44 -6.39
CA LEU A 498 16.28 1.63 -5.72
C LEU A 498 15.19 2.52 -5.11
N VAL A 499 13.94 2.15 -5.32
CA VAL A 499 12.76 2.67 -4.60
C VAL A 499 12.08 1.47 -3.96
N VAL A 500 12.29 1.29 -2.67
CA VAL A 500 11.85 0.10 -1.94
C VAL A 500 10.78 0.49 -0.95
N ALA A 501 9.66 -0.22 -0.98
CA ALA A 501 8.57 0.07 -0.09
C ALA A 501 8.14 -1.13 0.76
N THR A 502 7.51 -0.86 1.91
CA THR A 502 6.95 -1.88 2.79
C THR A 502 5.75 -1.37 3.58
N GLN A 503 4.80 -2.25 3.85
CA GLN A 503 3.68 -2.00 4.76
C GLN A 503 3.96 -2.52 6.18
N ARG A 504 5.07 -3.25 6.38
CA ARG A 504 5.48 -3.82 7.67
C ARG A 504 6.83 -3.24 8.11
N PRO A 505 6.81 -2.09 8.81
CA PRO A 505 8.04 -1.47 9.28
C PRO A 505 8.55 -2.14 10.58
N SER A 506 8.85 -3.44 10.50
CA SER A 506 9.50 -4.19 11.58
C SER A 506 11.01 -4.23 11.39
N THR A 507 11.76 -4.50 12.46
CA THR A 507 13.22 -4.61 12.43
C THR A 507 13.75 -5.75 11.56
N ASP A 508 12.94 -6.78 11.35
CA ASP A 508 13.25 -7.92 10.49
C ASP A 508 13.14 -7.59 9.00
N VAL A 509 12.37 -6.55 8.65
CA VAL A 509 12.18 -6.07 7.28
C VAL A 509 13.06 -4.85 7.00
N VAL A 510 13.05 -3.86 7.90
CA VAL A 510 13.87 -2.65 7.82
C VAL A 510 15.05 -2.82 8.78
N THR A 511 15.98 -3.68 8.37
CA THR A 511 17.16 -4.02 9.16
C THR A 511 18.14 -2.86 9.29
N GLY A 512 19.12 -2.99 10.19
CA GLY A 512 20.18 -2.01 10.34
C GLY A 512 21.00 -1.81 9.05
N LEU A 513 21.23 -2.89 8.29
CA LEU A 513 21.95 -2.85 7.02
C LEU A 513 21.16 -2.12 5.92
N ILE A 514 19.85 -2.38 5.83
CA ILE A 514 18.95 -1.64 4.93
C ILE A 514 18.98 -0.14 5.27
N LYS A 515 18.80 0.22 6.55
CA LYS A 515 18.80 1.63 6.99
C LYS A 515 20.11 2.36 6.70
N ALA A 516 21.24 1.69 6.88
CA ALA A 516 22.57 2.27 6.63
C ALA A 516 22.78 2.62 5.14
N ASN A 517 22.11 1.90 4.24
CA ASN A 517 22.27 2.05 2.80
C ASN A 517 21.11 2.78 2.10
N PHE A 518 20.03 3.08 2.84
CA PHE A 518 18.89 3.89 2.38
C PHE A 518 18.79 5.17 3.23
N PRO A 519 19.61 6.19 2.92
CA PRO A 519 19.64 7.42 3.70
C PRO A 519 18.39 8.29 3.51
N ALA A 520 17.77 8.25 2.34
CA ALA A 520 16.50 8.92 2.08
C ALA A 520 15.33 8.00 2.49
N ARG A 521 14.41 8.53 3.31
CA ARG A 521 13.29 7.74 3.82
C ARG A 521 12.00 8.54 3.83
N ILE A 522 10.91 7.87 3.50
CA ILE A 522 9.54 8.40 3.63
C ILE A 522 8.77 7.50 4.57
N ALA A 523 8.21 8.08 5.62
CA ALA A 523 7.27 7.42 6.50
C ALA A 523 5.87 8.02 6.31
N PHE A 524 4.93 7.21 5.88
CA PHE A 524 3.51 7.47 5.97
C PHE A 524 2.97 7.12 7.36
N ALA A 525 1.66 7.31 7.60
CA ALA A 525 1.05 6.98 8.86
C ALA A 525 1.31 5.51 9.25
N VAL A 526 1.74 5.32 10.49
CA VAL A 526 2.03 4.02 11.12
C VAL A 526 1.21 3.84 12.39
N ALA A 527 1.14 2.61 12.90
CA ALA A 527 0.31 2.28 14.05
C ALA A 527 0.93 2.74 15.39
N SER A 528 2.25 2.85 15.48
CA SER A 528 2.94 3.14 16.73
C SER A 528 4.19 3.98 16.56
N ALA A 529 4.62 4.63 17.66
CA ALA A 529 5.91 5.34 17.69
C ALA A 529 7.12 4.40 17.56
N VAL A 530 6.95 3.10 17.81
CA VAL A 530 7.99 2.09 17.58
C VAL A 530 8.21 1.94 16.09
N ASP A 531 7.14 1.79 15.31
CA ASP A 531 7.21 1.68 13.85
C ASP A 531 7.85 2.93 13.23
N SER A 532 7.49 4.12 13.75
CA SER A 532 8.11 5.38 13.32
C SER A 532 9.63 5.37 13.55
N ARG A 533 10.09 4.89 14.71
CA ARG A 533 11.54 4.78 15.01
C ARG A 533 12.25 3.76 14.12
N VAL A 534 11.59 2.68 13.74
CA VAL A 534 12.16 1.70 12.81
C VAL A 534 12.47 2.37 11.46
N ILE A 535 11.59 3.26 10.98
CA ILE A 535 11.75 3.92 9.68
C ILE A 535 12.67 5.14 9.77
N LEU A 536 12.38 6.07 10.69
CA LEU A 536 12.96 7.41 10.72
C LEU A 536 14.02 7.62 11.81
N ASP A 537 14.28 6.60 12.63
CA ASP A 537 15.09 6.71 13.87
C ASP A 537 14.51 7.72 14.88
N GLY A 538 13.25 8.15 14.69
CA GLY A 538 12.52 9.10 15.50
C GLY A 538 11.01 8.85 15.50
N SER A 539 10.29 9.43 16.47
CA SER A 539 8.83 9.40 16.54
C SER A 539 8.21 10.49 15.63
N GLY A 540 6.91 10.35 15.32
CA GLY A 540 6.12 11.37 14.62
C GLY A 540 5.25 10.83 13.49
N ALA A 541 5.61 9.70 12.87
CA ALA A 541 4.80 9.10 11.81
C ALA A 541 3.48 8.49 12.35
N GLU A 542 3.41 8.15 13.63
CA GLU A 542 2.19 7.70 14.32
C GLU A 542 1.13 8.80 14.46
N SER A 543 1.53 10.07 14.34
CA SER A 543 0.62 11.23 14.43
C SER A 543 0.15 11.75 13.06
N LEU A 544 0.54 11.09 11.98
CA LEU A 544 0.15 11.46 10.62
C LEU A 544 -1.32 11.11 10.35
N LEU A 545 -1.95 11.91 9.48
CA LEU A 545 -3.38 11.83 9.17
C LEU A 545 -3.74 10.70 8.18
N GLY A 546 -2.73 10.05 7.56
CA GLY A 546 -2.95 9.13 6.44
C GLY A 546 -3.28 9.87 5.14
N ARG A 547 -3.77 9.14 4.12
CA ARG A 547 -4.18 9.69 2.80
C ARG A 547 -3.11 10.55 2.13
N GLY A 548 -1.84 10.15 2.24
CA GLY A 548 -0.73 10.85 1.61
C GLY A 548 0.00 11.84 2.53
N ASP A 549 -0.43 12.01 3.78
CA ASP A 549 0.33 12.74 4.79
C ASP A 549 1.54 11.92 5.20
N MET A 550 2.75 12.47 5.08
CA MET A 550 4.01 11.76 5.24
C MET A 550 5.09 12.62 5.88
N LEU A 551 6.10 11.94 6.44
CA LEU A 551 7.37 12.52 6.86
C LEU A 551 8.46 12.10 5.90
N TYR A 552 9.16 13.06 5.31
CA TYR A 552 10.30 12.84 4.43
C TYR A 552 11.59 13.22 5.12
N LEU A 553 12.52 12.28 5.21
CA LEU A 553 13.88 12.45 5.71
C LEU A 553 14.84 12.42 4.52
N ALA A 554 15.38 13.60 4.17
CA ALA A 554 16.43 13.68 3.15
C ALA A 554 17.79 13.26 3.74
N PRO A 555 18.75 12.78 2.92
CA PRO A 555 20.04 12.28 3.40
C PRO A 555 20.82 13.27 4.27
N ASP A 556 20.78 14.54 3.92
CA ASP A 556 21.57 15.61 4.58
C ASP A 556 20.71 16.50 5.51
N ALA A 557 19.46 16.07 5.79
CA ALA A 557 18.55 16.86 6.62
C ALA A 557 18.80 16.65 8.11
N GLY A 558 18.66 17.71 8.90
CA GLY A 558 18.71 17.64 10.37
C GLY A 558 17.50 16.97 11.02
N GLY A 559 16.49 16.60 10.24
CA GLY A 559 15.27 15.93 10.69
C GLY A 559 14.23 15.80 9.57
N PRO A 560 13.16 15.01 9.81
CA PRO A 560 12.13 14.77 8.81
C PRO A 560 11.25 16.00 8.61
N VAL A 561 10.87 16.26 7.35
CA VAL A 561 9.93 17.33 6.96
C VAL A 561 8.56 16.70 6.66
N ARG A 562 7.47 17.33 7.16
CA ARG A 562 6.10 16.90 6.88
C ARG A 562 5.64 17.38 5.51
N LEU A 563 5.11 16.45 4.72
CA LEU A 563 4.61 16.72 3.38
C LEU A 563 3.23 16.09 3.19
N GLN A 564 2.41 16.74 2.36
CA GLN A 564 1.28 16.06 1.73
C GLN A 564 1.73 15.54 0.36
N GLY A 565 1.70 14.22 0.19
CA GLY A 565 2.17 13.53 -1.01
C GLY A 565 1.41 13.90 -2.27
N ALA A 566 2.11 13.91 -3.39
CA ALA A 566 1.52 14.12 -4.71
C ALA A 566 0.59 12.96 -5.08
N TYR A 567 -0.54 13.29 -5.69
CA TYR A 567 -1.55 12.34 -6.14
C TYR A 567 -1.59 12.27 -7.66
N THR A 568 -1.70 11.05 -8.17
CA THR A 568 -1.97 10.75 -9.58
C THR A 568 -3.13 9.76 -9.67
N SER A 569 -4.02 9.97 -10.62
CA SER A 569 -5.15 9.10 -10.86
C SER A 569 -4.81 7.97 -11.85
N ASP A 570 -5.54 6.84 -11.78
CA ASP A 570 -5.38 5.75 -12.75
C ASP A 570 -5.61 6.19 -14.20
N LYS A 571 -6.50 7.16 -14.41
CA LYS A 571 -6.75 7.74 -15.74
C LYS A 571 -5.55 8.49 -16.30
N GLU A 572 -4.79 9.17 -15.45
CA GLU A 572 -3.55 9.86 -15.86
C GLU A 572 -2.48 8.85 -16.25
N LEU A 573 -2.35 7.77 -15.47
CA LEU A 573 -1.43 6.66 -15.80
C LEU A 573 -1.81 5.99 -17.13
N GLU A 574 -3.09 5.68 -17.36
CA GLU A 574 -3.55 5.12 -18.63
C GLU A 574 -3.27 6.05 -19.81
N LYS A 575 -3.47 7.36 -19.66
CA LYS A 575 -3.15 8.36 -20.67
C LYS A 575 -1.64 8.39 -20.96
N LEU A 576 -0.80 8.34 -19.92
CA LEU A 576 0.65 8.32 -20.06
C LEU A 576 1.11 7.09 -20.87
N ILE A 577 0.65 5.89 -20.49
CA ILE A 577 0.99 4.64 -21.18
C ILE A 577 0.54 4.70 -22.64
N ARG A 578 -0.68 5.19 -22.90
CA ARG A 578 -1.21 5.34 -24.26
C ARG A 578 -0.36 6.31 -25.09
N THR A 579 0.03 7.44 -24.51
CA THR A 579 0.85 8.46 -25.21
C THR A 579 2.23 7.90 -25.58
N TRP A 580 2.86 7.14 -24.70
CA TRP A 580 4.13 6.50 -25.00
C TRP A 580 4.02 5.38 -26.03
N ARG A 581 2.97 4.56 -26.00
CA ARG A 581 2.74 3.49 -26.98
C ARG A 581 2.50 4.01 -28.40
N GLN A 582 1.92 5.20 -28.55
CA GLN A 582 1.69 5.81 -29.87
C GLN A 582 2.98 6.25 -30.58
N LYS A 583 4.11 6.27 -29.89
CA LYS A 583 5.41 6.71 -30.44
C LYS A 583 6.18 5.60 -31.17
N ASP A 584 5.58 4.44 -31.38
CA ASP A 584 6.15 3.29 -32.12
C ASP A 584 7.61 2.96 -31.72
N LEU A 585 7.83 2.77 -30.42
CA LEU A 585 9.15 2.48 -29.84
C LEU A 585 9.59 1.01 -30.03
N GLY A 586 8.96 0.29 -30.95
CA GLY A 586 9.23 -1.12 -31.21
C GLY A 586 8.55 -2.10 -30.24
N PRO A 587 8.69 -3.41 -30.46
CA PRO A 587 8.14 -4.42 -29.58
C PRO A 587 8.74 -4.28 -28.18
N GLY A 588 7.90 -4.33 -27.14
CA GLY A 588 8.32 -4.22 -25.75
C GLY A 588 9.47 -5.19 -25.44
N THR A 589 10.43 -4.71 -24.67
CA THR A 589 11.65 -5.44 -24.32
C THR A 589 11.28 -6.75 -23.61
N VAL A 590 11.83 -7.85 -24.07
CA VAL A 590 11.78 -9.13 -23.34
C VAL A 590 12.51 -8.90 -22.00
N SER A 591 12.02 -9.48 -20.91
CA SER A 591 12.68 -9.37 -19.61
C SER A 591 14.10 -9.94 -19.72
N PRO A 592 15.15 -9.15 -19.54
CA PRO A 592 16.54 -9.62 -19.80
C PRO A 592 16.98 -10.69 -18.81
N TRP A 593 16.27 -10.87 -17.70
CA TRP A 593 16.53 -11.92 -16.73
C TRP A 593 15.89 -13.27 -17.08
N GLU A 594 15.07 -13.38 -18.14
CA GLU A 594 14.49 -14.67 -18.54
C GLU A 594 15.56 -15.71 -18.85
N ASP A 595 16.51 -15.38 -19.75
CA ASP A 595 17.61 -16.28 -20.08
C ASP A 595 18.50 -16.59 -18.87
N TYR A 596 18.61 -15.63 -17.94
CA TYR A 596 19.35 -15.81 -16.70
C TYR A 596 18.65 -16.79 -15.77
N LEU A 597 17.35 -16.65 -15.56
CA LEU A 597 16.56 -17.54 -14.72
C LEU A 597 16.55 -18.97 -15.28
N VAL A 598 16.36 -19.13 -16.58
CA VAL A 598 16.41 -20.45 -17.24
C VAL A 598 17.77 -21.13 -17.02
N ARG A 599 18.88 -20.37 -17.13
CA ARG A 599 20.22 -20.93 -16.85
C ARG A 599 20.37 -21.30 -15.38
N GLN A 600 19.87 -20.48 -14.46
CA GLN A 600 19.94 -20.75 -13.04
C GLN A 600 19.10 -21.94 -12.62
N GLU A 601 17.91 -22.10 -13.17
CA GLU A 601 17.06 -23.28 -12.98
C GLU A 601 17.78 -24.55 -13.48
N ALA A 602 18.38 -24.48 -14.68
CA ALA A 602 19.17 -25.58 -15.22
C ALA A 602 20.40 -25.92 -14.36
N MET A 603 21.07 -24.92 -13.77
CA MET A 603 22.18 -25.16 -12.85
C MET A 603 21.72 -25.75 -11.52
N SER A 604 20.62 -25.24 -10.94
CA SER A 604 20.09 -25.77 -9.69
C SER A 604 19.54 -27.20 -9.84
N GLU A 605 18.93 -27.56 -10.99
CA GLU A 605 18.58 -28.93 -11.32
C GLU A 605 19.84 -29.83 -11.44
N GLN A 606 20.93 -29.28 -12.00
CA GLN A 606 22.20 -29.99 -12.08
C GLN A 606 22.81 -30.26 -10.71
N ASP A 607 22.79 -29.27 -9.82
CA ASP A 607 23.27 -29.43 -8.44
C ASP A 607 22.40 -30.42 -7.64
N ALA A 608 21.07 -30.36 -7.78
CA ALA A 608 20.15 -31.29 -7.15
C ALA A 608 20.35 -32.74 -7.66
N ASP A 609 20.60 -32.90 -8.95
CA ASP A 609 20.93 -34.22 -9.54
C ASP A 609 22.25 -34.75 -8.98
N LEU A 610 23.25 -33.90 -8.79
CA LEU A 610 24.54 -34.28 -8.22
C LEU A 610 24.41 -34.71 -6.76
N ASP A 611 23.70 -33.92 -5.94
CA ASP A 611 23.44 -34.25 -4.54
C ASP A 611 22.68 -35.57 -4.41
N ALA A 612 21.66 -35.78 -5.25
CA ALA A 612 20.91 -37.02 -5.31
C ALA A 612 21.78 -38.21 -5.77
N ALA A 613 22.74 -37.96 -6.66
CA ALA A 613 23.71 -38.97 -7.10
C ALA A 613 24.68 -39.34 -5.99
N ILE A 614 25.18 -38.37 -5.23
CA ILE A 614 26.06 -38.57 -4.06
C ILE A 614 25.36 -39.46 -3.03
N GLU A 615 24.13 -39.10 -2.68
CA GLU A 615 23.34 -39.81 -1.68
C GLU A 615 23.01 -41.25 -2.14
N LEU A 616 22.66 -41.40 -3.41
CA LEU A 616 22.37 -42.73 -4.00
C LEU A 616 23.64 -43.62 -4.01
N VAL A 617 24.80 -43.04 -4.32
CA VAL A 617 26.08 -43.78 -4.33
C VAL A 617 26.46 -44.19 -2.91
N ARG A 618 26.26 -43.32 -1.92
CA ARG A 618 26.47 -43.63 -0.50
C ARG A 618 25.57 -44.77 -0.03
N GLN A 619 24.27 -44.69 -0.30
CA GLN A 619 23.30 -45.70 0.13
C GLN A 619 23.50 -47.07 -0.53
N THR A 620 23.90 -47.06 -1.79
CA THR A 620 23.99 -48.30 -2.56
C THR A 620 25.39 -48.91 -2.55
N GLY A 621 26.43 -48.18 -2.21
CA GLY A 621 27.83 -48.59 -2.30
C GLY A 621 28.27 -48.93 -3.74
N LYS A 622 27.52 -48.48 -4.75
CA LYS A 622 27.76 -48.74 -6.17
C LYS A 622 27.59 -47.48 -6.99
N ALA A 623 28.53 -47.22 -7.89
CA ALA A 623 28.48 -46.10 -8.80
C ALA A 623 28.58 -46.56 -10.25
N SER A 624 27.52 -46.35 -11.03
CA SER A 624 27.54 -46.61 -12.48
C SER A 624 26.53 -45.69 -13.19
N ALA A 625 26.84 -45.25 -14.42
CA ALA A 625 25.94 -44.42 -15.21
C ALA A 625 24.55 -45.03 -15.40
N SER A 626 24.46 -46.37 -15.56
CA SER A 626 23.19 -47.07 -15.68
C SER A 626 22.40 -47.11 -14.37
N LEU A 627 23.04 -47.12 -13.20
CA LEU A 627 22.36 -46.99 -11.91
C LEU A 627 21.77 -45.58 -11.73
N LEU A 628 22.56 -44.53 -11.98
CA LEU A 628 22.14 -43.13 -11.91
C LEU A 628 20.98 -42.89 -12.89
N GLN A 629 21.11 -43.30 -14.15
CA GLN A 629 20.06 -43.16 -15.17
C GLN A 629 18.72 -43.75 -14.71
N ARG A 630 18.75 -44.96 -14.17
CA ARG A 630 17.53 -45.68 -13.76
C ARG A 630 16.92 -45.12 -12.48
N LYS A 631 17.74 -44.76 -11.51
CA LYS A 631 17.26 -44.34 -10.18
C LYS A 631 16.89 -42.85 -10.15
N LEU A 632 17.70 -41.99 -10.79
CA LEU A 632 17.44 -40.54 -10.87
C LEU A 632 16.57 -40.17 -12.09
N ARG A 633 16.27 -41.14 -12.99
CA ARG A 633 15.48 -40.94 -14.22
C ARG A 633 16.08 -39.90 -15.17
N VAL A 634 17.40 -39.75 -15.16
CA VAL A 634 18.13 -38.82 -16.04
C VAL A 634 18.57 -39.54 -17.33
N GLY A 635 18.82 -38.78 -18.40
CA GLY A 635 19.33 -39.34 -19.65
C GLY A 635 20.79 -39.82 -19.52
N TYR A 636 21.24 -40.75 -20.41
CA TYR A 636 22.60 -41.27 -20.38
C TYR A 636 23.70 -40.19 -20.42
N PRO A 637 23.62 -39.13 -21.24
CA PRO A 637 24.62 -38.08 -21.24
C PRO A 637 24.75 -37.37 -19.90
N ARG A 638 23.65 -37.16 -19.17
CA ARG A 638 23.64 -36.55 -17.84
C ARG A 638 24.20 -37.50 -16.79
N ALA A 639 23.80 -38.77 -16.82
CA ALA A 639 24.33 -39.77 -15.91
C ALA A 639 25.85 -39.96 -16.08
N ALA A 640 26.38 -39.86 -17.30
CA ALA A 640 27.81 -39.93 -17.57
C ALA A 640 28.54 -38.71 -16.97
N ARG A 641 28.01 -37.47 -17.13
CA ARG A 641 28.57 -36.28 -16.51
C ARG A 641 28.56 -36.35 -14.98
N LEU A 642 27.44 -36.78 -14.38
CA LEU A 642 27.36 -36.99 -12.93
C LEU A 642 28.45 -37.95 -12.44
N MET A 643 28.74 -39.02 -13.20
CA MET A 643 29.83 -39.93 -12.86
C MET A 643 31.22 -39.27 -12.92
N ASP A 644 31.44 -38.32 -13.83
CA ASP A 644 32.66 -37.56 -13.93
C ASP A 644 32.79 -36.49 -12.81
N GLU A 645 31.67 -35.80 -12.50
CA GLU A 645 31.56 -34.86 -11.37
C GLU A 645 31.81 -35.58 -10.01
N LEU A 646 31.28 -36.79 -9.82
CA LEU A 646 31.54 -37.63 -8.64
C LEU A 646 33.02 -38.11 -8.56
N GLU A 647 33.70 -38.30 -9.69
CA GLU A 647 35.11 -38.60 -9.73
C GLU A 647 35.96 -37.39 -9.37
N GLU A 648 35.63 -36.19 -9.90
CA GLU A 648 36.29 -34.91 -9.55
C GLU A 648 36.16 -34.58 -8.06
N LEU A 649 35.03 -34.88 -7.46
CA LEU A 649 34.79 -34.72 -6.01
C LEU A 649 35.44 -35.81 -5.16
N GLY A 650 36.12 -36.82 -5.78
CA GLY A 650 36.78 -37.89 -5.07
C GLY A 650 35.81 -38.90 -4.39
N ILE A 651 34.54 -38.91 -4.76
CA ILE A 651 33.52 -39.80 -4.23
C ILE A 651 33.61 -41.17 -4.85
N VAL A 652 34.00 -41.22 -6.12
CA VAL A 652 34.17 -42.47 -6.87
C VAL A 652 35.56 -42.55 -7.51
N GLY A 653 36.07 -43.78 -7.68
CA GLY A 653 37.34 -44.04 -8.31
C GLY A 653 37.32 -43.81 -9.83
N ARG A 654 38.50 -43.79 -10.44
CA ARG A 654 38.70 -43.59 -11.89
C ARG A 654 37.99 -44.64 -12.73
N ALA A 655 37.57 -44.23 -13.92
CA ALA A 655 36.94 -45.14 -14.88
C ALA A 655 37.88 -46.29 -15.29
N GLN A 656 37.45 -47.53 -15.02
CA GLN A 656 38.24 -48.74 -15.35
C GLN A 656 37.91 -49.32 -16.75
N GLY A 657 37.27 -48.54 -17.64
CA GLY A 657 36.92 -48.99 -18.99
C GLY A 657 35.73 -49.99 -19.07
N GLY A 658 34.93 -49.92 -20.16
CA GLY A 658 33.87 -50.92 -20.46
C GLY A 658 32.56 -50.77 -19.70
N GLY A 659 32.22 -49.60 -19.17
CA GLY A 659 30.89 -49.33 -18.55
C GLY A 659 30.66 -50.06 -17.21
N ARG A 660 31.71 -50.51 -16.56
CA ARG A 660 31.67 -51.18 -15.24
C ARG A 660 31.38 -50.16 -14.13
N ALA A 661 30.79 -50.64 -13.02
CA ALA A 661 30.59 -49.80 -11.82
C ALA A 661 31.95 -49.33 -11.29
N ARG A 662 32.08 -48.06 -10.97
CA ARG A 662 33.29 -47.46 -10.34
C ARG A 662 33.28 -47.77 -8.84
N GLU A 663 34.46 -47.87 -8.25
CA GLU A 663 34.63 -48.08 -6.81
C GLU A 663 34.20 -46.83 -6.04
N VAL A 664 33.45 -46.99 -4.96
CA VAL A 664 33.03 -45.91 -4.08
C VAL A 664 34.11 -45.69 -3.02
N LEU A 665 34.70 -44.48 -2.98
CA LEU A 665 35.82 -44.14 -2.12
C LEU A 665 35.43 -43.57 -0.75
N ILE A 666 34.17 -43.20 -0.56
CA ILE A 666 33.63 -42.69 0.71
C ILE A 666 32.95 -43.85 1.45
N SER A 667 33.46 -44.16 2.66
CA SER A 667 32.81 -45.11 3.61
C SER A 667 31.96 -44.31 4.61
N ASP A 668 30.95 -44.93 5.21
CA ASP A 668 30.02 -44.39 6.22
C ASP A 668 30.66 -43.88 7.52
N SER A 669 31.99 -43.60 7.57
CA SER A 669 32.74 -43.27 8.78
C SER A 669 33.04 -41.79 9.00
N ASP A 670 32.63 -40.89 8.11
CA ASP A 670 32.83 -39.45 8.27
C ASP A 670 31.49 -38.69 8.38
N GLY A 671 30.75 -38.89 9.49
CA GLY A 671 29.53 -38.21 9.87
C GLY A 671 29.66 -37.60 11.25
#